data_fe60be0d74f6f21a3a970bb6e9f0b79e
#
_entry.id   fe60be0d74f6f21a3a970bb6e9f0b79e
#
_cell.length_a   1.000
_cell.length_b   1.000
_cell.length_c   1.000
_cell.angle_alpha   90.00
_cell.angle_beta   90.00
_cell.angle_gamma   90.00
#
_symmetry.space_group_name_H-M   'P 1'
#
loop_
_entity.id
_entity.type
_entity.pdbx_description
1 polymer ?
#
loop_
_entity_poly.entity_id
_entity_poly.type
_entity_poly.pdbx_seq_one_letter_code
_entity_poly.pdbx_strand_id
1 'polypeptide(L)'
;MLETLSARDQAPADLYQSYSGFVIPAAPVLPAQETHPSLWFKAADLSALKVTFTADDFARARWTATQKLADLGKPLPPAPGVKDKTEVIHKYYGAMSIAARAHALLSLLGGDELVRAAHCRRAEELLLRAYDGPIFQLDSKDKGSAVDEIYRGSWLQNYAHAYDCIQPTLSPEADKLIRERLAREAQCVYENLYEWTPDSPHNHLSKPAWGLGSMALTLSSHPQAKFWLARALEATNKNTRYFFSGDGIYREGSHYLVFSLTNFVPFLYHYRNVSGVDAFPTFQPVFEMMVQVRNSHGWLPNIEDSYLRPTPTHLVAAAYRDRVTKLHSSAPLSEILTWSYQHSDLSPFEQERGGSGFNYTGASWDYPLELDELLTHDATLRATASNAAPNVFLAGGQTVLRNSWASADAGQRYLLFHGVAVADNHNHDDQLSFILEAEGQLMCSDSGYSRGTYAGAERTAWYNTAAAHNTLTFDGRPADKDPTNATPPVSFRVEQPGLVGEEKSATFGPKAAWHRAIFWIAGDFFVVVDRVEPKQPGETKAYLHGGRGTLTTDGPRRIWTYSADRYGPAAKLHAWIAAPEALVTEKSGELTYIKGDYAPFPYLETTGAHFFTPWLTLLKPAAGELQDFTVRSEKAANQHTAFVVRSGQEKTVIAAGNRAAISLEGIETDAEIVVVRRDATGKILNQFVHHATYLRVDGHAILP
;
A
#
# COMPACT_ATOMS: atom_id res chain seq x y z
N MET A 1 36.65 -26.75 2.77
CA MET A 1 36.85 -26.29 1.40
C MET A 1 35.72 -25.32 1.14
N LEU A 2 35.96 -24.03 1.14
CA LEU A 2 34.99 -23.05 0.62
C LEU A 2 34.97 -23.31 -0.90
N GLU A 3 33.96 -24.03 -1.39
CA GLU A 3 33.66 -24.03 -2.81
C GLU A 3 33.44 -22.57 -3.19
N THR A 4 34.24 -22.07 -4.10
CA THR A 4 34.01 -20.79 -4.75
C THR A 4 32.62 -20.87 -5.36
N LEU A 5 31.70 -20.08 -4.83
CA LEU A 5 30.37 -19.90 -5.39
C LEU A 5 30.51 -19.63 -6.89
N SER A 6 29.74 -20.33 -7.72
CA SER A 6 29.72 -20.07 -9.15
C SER A 6 29.28 -18.62 -9.42
N ALA A 7 29.55 -18.10 -10.60
CA ALA A 7 29.10 -16.74 -10.95
C ALA A 7 27.56 -16.59 -10.83
N ARG A 8 26.80 -17.69 -10.89
CA ARG A 8 25.35 -17.75 -10.63
C ARG A 8 24.97 -17.59 -9.17
N ASP A 9 25.88 -17.91 -8.26
CA ASP A 9 25.67 -17.88 -6.82
C ASP A 9 26.08 -16.53 -6.19
N GLN A 10 26.63 -15.62 -6.98
CA GLN A 10 27.00 -14.29 -6.51
C GLN A 10 25.78 -13.36 -6.57
N ALA A 11 25.55 -12.63 -5.47
CA ALA A 11 24.58 -11.55 -5.50
C ALA A 11 24.97 -10.53 -6.59
N PRO A 12 24.02 -10.02 -7.38
CA PRO A 12 24.31 -8.97 -8.34
C PRO A 12 25.01 -7.81 -7.60
N ALA A 13 25.97 -7.18 -8.26
CA ALA A 13 26.59 -5.95 -7.78
C ALA A 13 25.47 -4.98 -7.37
N ASP A 14 25.65 -4.24 -6.27
CA ASP A 14 24.62 -3.47 -5.57
C ASP A 14 23.70 -2.65 -6.51
N LEU A 15 22.72 -3.33 -7.10
CA LEU A 15 21.60 -2.71 -7.81
C LEU A 15 20.60 -2.11 -6.82
N TYR A 16 20.66 -2.56 -5.55
CA TYR A 16 19.78 -2.14 -4.49
C TYR A 16 20.42 -1.03 -3.66
N GLN A 17 20.12 0.22 -4.00
CA GLN A 17 20.48 1.34 -3.14
C GLN A 17 19.65 1.29 -1.87
N SER A 18 20.30 1.53 -0.73
CA SER A 18 19.64 1.50 0.58
C SER A 18 18.70 2.68 0.73
N TYR A 19 17.41 2.40 0.90
CA TYR A 19 16.35 3.38 1.15
C TYR A 19 15.87 3.34 2.61
N SER A 20 15.91 2.18 3.25
CA SER A 20 15.58 2.00 4.66
C SER A 20 16.72 1.35 5.45
N GLY A 21 16.66 1.47 6.78
CA GLY A 21 17.54 0.75 7.70
C GLY A 21 17.03 -0.65 8.09
N PHE A 22 16.01 -1.19 7.44
CA PHE A 22 15.39 -2.46 7.84
C PHE A 22 16.30 -3.63 7.50
N VAL A 23 16.87 -4.26 8.52
CA VAL A 23 17.79 -5.38 8.42
C VAL A 23 17.43 -6.45 9.43
N ILE A 24 17.15 -7.65 8.94
CA ILE A 24 17.16 -8.86 9.79
C ILE A 24 18.61 -9.24 10.04
N PRO A 25 19.02 -9.61 11.26
CA PRO A 25 20.39 -10.08 11.51
C PRO A 25 20.80 -11.14 10.50
N ALA A 26 21.89 -10.90 9.77
CA ALA A 26 22.29 -11.72 8.62
C ALA A 26 22.94 -13.06 9.00
N ALA A 27 23.18 -13.34 10.27
CA ALA A 27 23.70 -14.63 10.70
C ALA A 27 22.56 -15.66 10.67
N PRO A 28 22.61 -16.68 9.79
CA PRO A 28 21.56 -17.69 9.74
C PRO A 28 21.62 -18.53 11.03
N VAL A 29 20.54 -18.46 11.81
CA VAL A 29 20.36 -19.22 13.05
C VAL A 29 19.40 -20.37 12.75
N LEU A 30 19.94 -21.59 12.73
CA LEU A 30 19.17 -22.83 12.67
C LEU A 30 19.08 -23.47 14.04
N PRO A 31 18.00 -24.22 14.36
CA PRO A 31 17.89 -24.94 15.60
C PRO A 31 18.94 -26.05 15.68
N ALA A 32 19.38 -26.40 16.90
CA ALA A 32 20.31 -27.46 17.12
C ALA A 32 19.77 -28.85 16.73
N GLN A 33 18.45 -28.99 16.76
CA GLN A 33 17.72 -30.20 16.39
C GLN A 33 16.47 -29.82 15.59
N GLU A 34 16.26 -30.50 14.46
CA GLU A 34 15.04 -30.41 13.67
C GLU A 34 13.87 -31.01 14.44
N THR A 35 12.76 -30.30 14.53
CA THR A 35 11.54 -30.74 15.20
C THR A 35 10.31 -30.33 14.41
N HIS A 36 9.26 -31.17 14.44
CA HIS A 36 8.01 -30.97 13.73
C HIS A 36 6.78 -31.25 14.60
N PRO A 37 5.69 -30.47 14.52
CA PRO A 37 5.64 -29.16 13.85
C PRO A 37 6.42 -28.10 14.62
N SER A 38 6.89 -27.06 13.92
CA SER A 38 7.68 -25.99 14.53
C SER A 38 7.52 -24.62 13.88
N LEU A 39 7.08 -24.55 12.61
CA LEU A 39 6.97 -23.28 11.86
C LEU A 39 5.96 -22.32 12.49
N TRP A 40 4.77 -22.78 12.78
CA TRP A 40 3.69 -21.97 13.34
C TRP A 40 3.41 -22.26 14.82
N PHE A 41 3.55 -23.50 15.22
CA PHE A 41 3.24 -24.00 16.54
C PHE A 41 4.02 -25.28 16.82
N LYS A 42 4.09 -25.66 18.07
CA LYS A 42 4.67 -26.95 18.50
C LYS A 42 3.55 -27.95 18.80
N ALA A 43 3.86 -29.23 18.84
CA ALA A 43 2.90 -30.29 19.18
C ALA A 43 2.17 -30.04 20.53
N ALA A 44 2.85 -29.41 21.47
CA ALA A 44 2.26 -29.05 22.77
C ALA A 44 1.15 -28.00 22.68
N ASP A 45 1.14 -27.19 21.61
CA ASP A 45 0.20 -26.07 21.44
C ASP A 45 -1.14 -26.49 20.80
N LEU A 46 -1.22 -27.72 20.26
CA LEU A 46 -2.39 -28.20 19.49
C LEU A 46 -3.71 -28.11 20.25
N SER A 47 -3.70 -28.38 21.57
CA SER A 47 -4.91 -28.29 22.39
C SER A 47 -5.41 -26.84 22.54
N ALA A 48 -4.48 -25.89 22.68
CA ALA A 48 -4.80 -24.47 22.77
C ALA A 48 -5.31 -23.94 21.42
N LEU A 49 -4.68 -24.33 20.31
CA LEU A 49 -5.10 -23.93 18.95
C LEU A 49 -6.53 -24.37 18.63
N LYS A 50 -6.95 -25.57 19.05
CA LYS A 50 -8.35 -26.03 18.89
C LYS A 50 -9.35 -25.08 19.55
N VAL A 51 -9.03 -24.53 20.69
CA VAL A 51 -9.87 -23.56 21.40
C VAL A 51 -9.88 -22.23 20.64
N THR A 52 -8.70 -21.76 20.22
CA THR A 52 -8.56 -20.50 19.47
C THR A 52 -9.37 -20.51 18.18
N PHE A 53 -9.38 -21.62 17.42
CA PHE A 53 -10.06 -21.72 16.13
C PHE A 53 -11.61 -21.68 16.21
N THR A 54 -12.15 -21.77 17.39
CA THR A 54 -13.59 -21.68 17.67
C THR A 54 -13.96 -20.55 18.62
N ALA A 55 -12.98 -19.72 19.02
CA ALA A 55 -13.14 -18.74 20.09
C ALA A 55 -14.17 -17.64 19.75
N ASP A 56 -14.19 -17.18 18.52
CA ASP A 56 -15.08 -16.12 18.04
C ASP A 56 -15.57 -16.36 16.61
N ASP A 57 -16.39 -15.44 16.07
CA ASP A 57 -16.95 -15.54 14.72
C ASP A 57 -15.87 -15.42 13.64
N PHE A 58 -14.84 -14.62 13.88
CA PHE A 58 -13.73 -14.47 12.95
C PHE A 58 -12.98 -15.80 12.78
N ALA A 59 -12.55 -16.41 13.87
CA ALA A 59 -11.85 -17.69 13.87
C ALA A 59 -12.71 -18.80 13.25
N ARG A 60 -13.99 -18.88 13.61
CA ARG A 60 -14.94 -19.86 13.03
C ARG A 60 -15.10 -19.71 11.51
N ALA A 61 -15.17 -18.48 11.02
CA ALA A 61 -15.28 -18.22 9.57
C ALA A 61 -14.02 -18.71 8.82
N ARG A 62 -12.80 -18.42 9.37
CA ARG A 62 -11.52 -18.84 8.78
C ARG A 62 -11.32 -20.35 8.88
N TRP A 63 -11.73 -20.96 9.98
CA TRP A 63 -11.73 -22.39 10.12
C TRP A 63 -12.63 -23.07 9.07
N THR A 64 -13.84 -22.57 8.88
CA THR A 64 -14.75 -23.05 7.84
C THR A 64 -14.17 -22.88 6.43
N ALA A 65 -13.52 -21.76 6.13
CA ALA A 65 -12.85 -21.53 4.86
C ALA A 65 -11.69 -22.53 4.65
N THR A 66 -10.88 -22.77 5.70
CA THR A 66 -9.80 -23.77 5.67
C THR A 66 -10.34 -25.18 5.39
N GLN A 67 -11.47 -25.56 5.99
CA GLN A 67 -12.12 -26.86 5.72
C GLN A 67 -12.56 -26.99 4.24
N LYS A 68 -13.04 -25.91 3.64
CA LYS A 68 -13.42 -25.90 2.20
C LYS A 68 -12.20 -26.06 1.28
N LEU A 69 -11.04 -25.58 1.66
CA LEU A 69 -9.80 -25.78 0.90
C LEU A 69 -9.31 -27.22 0.93
N ALA A 70 -9.69 -27.97 1.97
CA ALA A 70 -9.30 -29.37 2.23
C ALA A 70 -10.45 -30.35 2.02
N ASP A 71 -11.16 -30.27 0.90
CA ASP A 71 -12.27 -31.15 0.57
C ASP A 71 -11.77 -32.55 0.18
N LEU A 72 -12.03 -33.54 1.05
CA LEU A 72 -11.71 -34.95 0.80
C LEU A 72 -12.51 -35.58 -0.34
N GLY A 73 -13.69 -35.05 -0.64
CA GLY A 73 -14.56 -35.53 -1.73
C GLY A 73 -14.07 -35.10 -3.12
N LYS A 74 -13.18 -34.10 -3.20
CA LYS A 74 -12.69 -33.58 -4.46
C LYS A 74 -11.53 -34.44 -4.99
N PRO A 75 -11.65 -35.06 -6.18
CA PRO A 75 -10.54 -35.80 -6.77
C PRO A 75 -9.40 -34.87 -7.16
N LEU A 76 -8.17 -35.34 -7.09
CA LEU A 76 -7.03 -34.60 -7.59
C LEU A 76 -7.10 -34.55 -9.11
N PRO A 77 -7.02 -33.34 -9.72
CA PRO A 77 -7.02 -33.23 -11.18
C PRO A 77 -5.69 -33.80 -11.77
N PRO A 78 -5.69 -34.18 -13.05
CA PRO A 78 -4.46 -34.57 -13.71
C PRO A 78 -3.49 -33.38 -13.80
N ALA A 79 -2.19 -33.65 -13.63
CA ALA A 79 -1.18 -32.61 -13.74
C ALA A 79 -1.11 -32.05 -15.17
N PRO A 80 -0.95 -30.72 -15.34
CA PRO A 80 -0.79 -30.11 -16.65
C PRO A 80 0.56 -30.53 -17.29
N GLY A 81 0.58 -30.58 -18.61
CA GLY A 81 1.79 -30.79 -19.38
C GLY A 81 2.52 -29.47 -19.66
N VAL A 82 3.76 -29.61 -20.16
CA VAL A 82 4.63 -28.44 -20.51
C VAL A 82 4.06 -27.55 -21.62
N LYS A 83 3.11 -28.05 -22.40
CA LYS A 83 2.45 -27.32 -23.49
C LYS A 83 1.18 -26.58 -23.03
N ASP A 84 0.76 -26.77 -21.80
CA ASP A 84 -0.41 -26.06 -21.27
C ASP A 84 -0.09 -24.58 -21.03
N LYS A 85 -1.14 -23.76 -21.06
CA LYS A 85 -0.98 -22.32 -20.78
C LYS A 85 -0.44 -22.11 -19.37
N THR A 86 0.46 -21.16 -19.21
CA THR A 86 1.06 -20.74 -17.93
C THR A 86 0.02 -20.59 -16.82
N GLU A 87 -1.12 -19.94 -17.12
CA GLU A 87 -2.20 -19.76 -16.16
C GLU A 87 -2.79 -21.09 -15.64
N VAL A 88 -2.93 -22.09 -16.50
CA VAL A 88 -3.43 -23.45 -16.11
C VAL A 88 -2.42 -24.12 -15.19
N ILE A 89 -1.14 -24.00 -15.51
CA ILE A 89 -0.02 -24.54 -14.73
C ILE A 89 0.00 -23.88 -13.33
N HIS A 90 -0.04 -22.55 -13.28
CA HIS A 90 -0.02 -21.83 -12.01
C HIS A 90 -1.24 -22.16 -11.14
N LYS A 91 -2.44 -22.19 -11.72
CA LYS A 91 -3.66 -22.57 -10.99
C LYS A 91 -3.59 -23.97 -10.42
N TYR A 92 -3.05 -24.93 -11.19
CA TYR A 92 -2.94 -26.31 -10.74
C TYR A 92 -1.98 -26.44 -9.54
N TYR A 93 -0.72 -26.02 -9.70
CA TYR A 93 0.29 -26.20 -8.65
C TYR A 93 0.01 -25.31 -7.43
N GLY A 94 -0.53 -24.12 -7.63
CA GLY A 94 -1.03 -23.27 -6.55
C GLY A 94 -2.11 -23.97 -5.73
N ALA A 95 -3.14 -24.48 -6.39
CA ALA A 95 -4.21 -25.22 -5.73
C ALA A 95 -3.72 -26.46 -4.98
N MET A 96 -2.76 -27.21 -5.56
CA MET A 96 -2.16 -28.40 -4.92
C MET A 96 -1.37 -28.03 -3.66
N SER A 97 -0.57 -26.96 -3.69
CA SER A 97 0.21 -26.52 -2.54
C SER A 97 -0.68 -26.01 -1.41
N ILE A 98 -1.73 -25.27 -1.75
CA ILE A 98 -2.74 -24.77 -0.82
C ILE A 98 -3.51 -25.93 -0.18
N ALA A 99 -3.97 -26.89 -0.99
CA ALA A 99 -4.66 -28.07 -0.49
C ALA A 99 -3.78 -28.91 0.43
N ALA A 100 -2.49 -29.09 0.07
CA ALA A 100 -1.53 -29.81 0.92
C ALA A 100 -1.44 -29.18 2.30
N ARG A 101 -1.30 -27.86 2.37
CA ARG A 101 -1.23 -27.09 3.61
C ARG A 101 -2.51 -27.21 4.43
N ALA A 102 -3.68 -27.06 3.79
CA ALA A 102 -4.98 -27.15 4.48
C ALA A 102 -5.24 -28.56 5.02
N HIS A 103 -5.01 -29.61 4.20
CA HIS A 103 -5.14 -31.01 4.65
C HIS A 103 -4.17 -31.33 5.78
N ALA A 104 -2.93 -30.85 5.72
CA ALA A 104 -1.93 -31.06 6.76
C ALA A 104 -2.38 -30.43 8.10
N LEU A 105 -2.95 -29.24 8.09
CA LEU A 105 -3.49 -28.61 9.29
C LEU A 105 -4.70 -29.38 9.84
N LEU A 106 -5.63 -29.81 8.97
CA LEU A 106 -6.79 -30.59 9.39
C LEU A 106 -6.43 -31.98 9.90
N SER A 107 -5.30 -32.56 9.47
CA SER A 107 -4.81 -33.83 10.02
C SER A 107 -4.46 -33.75 11.50
N LEU A 108 -4.11 -32.57 11.99
CA LEU A 108 -3.80 -32.31 13.39
C LEU A 108 -5.02 -31.89 14.21
N LEU A 109 -5.90 -31.09 13.61
CA LEU A 109 -6.91 -30.33 14.35
C LEU A 109 -8.36 -30.62 13.94
N GLY A 110 -8.59 -31.25 12.77
CA GLY A 110 -9.93 -31.47 12.20
C GLY A 110 -10.60 -32.73 12.70
N GLY A 111 -11.92 -32.71 12.90
CA GLY A 111 -12.79 -33.86 13.06
C GLY A 111 -12.38 -34.94 14.10
N ASP A 112 -12.90 -36.14 13.90
CA ASP A 112 -12.49 -37.33 14.64
C ASP A 112 -11.18 -37.94 14.09
N GLU A 113 -10.72 -39.03 14.68
CA GLU A 113 -9.46 -39.68 14.33
C GLU A 113 -9.45 -40.21 12.88
N LEU A 114 -10.57 -40.77 12.40
CA LEU A 114 -10.68 -41.30 11.05
C LEU A 114 -10.59 -40.18 10.00
N VAL A 115 -11.26 -39.04 10.28
CA VAL A 115 -11.22 -37.85 9.43
C VAL A 115 -9.80 -37.26 9.42
N ARG A 116 -9.16 -37.13 10.57
CA ARG A 116 -7.76 -36.66 10.65
C ARG A 116 -6.79 -37.58 9.86
N ALA A 117 -6.95 -38.88 10.00
CA ALA A 117 -6.15 -39.86 9.26
C ALA A 117 -6.39 -39.75 7.72
N ALA A 118 -7.60 -39.47 7.29
CA ALA A 118 -7.90 -39.24 5.85
C ALA A 118 -7.24 -37.93 5.35
N HIS A 119 -7.26 -36.87 6.12
CA HIS A 119 -6.57 -35.63 5.78
C HIS A 119 -5.04 -35.82 5.75
N CYS A 120 -4.48 -36.58 6.68
CA CYS A 120 -3.05 -36.90 6.71
C CYS A 120 -2.63 -37.64 5.43
N ARG A 121 -3.34 -38.69 5.04
CA ARG A 121 -3.07 -39.42 3.79
C ARG A 121 -3.19 -38.52 2.55
N ARG A 122 -4.16 -37.61 2.52
CA ARG A 122 -4.30 -36.66 1.40
C ARG A 122 -3.15 -35.65 1.38
N ALA A 123 -2.71 -35.14 2.51
CA ALA A 123 -1.54 -34.24 2.58
C ALA A 123 -0.26 -34.95 2.12
N GLU A 124 -0.05 -36.21 2.56
CA GLU A 124 1.06 -37.05 2.08
C GLU A 124 1.03 -37.27 0.55
N GLU A 125 -0.15 -37.62 0.01
CA GLU A 125 -0.33 -37.78 -1.45
C GLU A 125 0.06 -36.50 -2.22
N LEU A 126 -0.36 -35.31 -1.72
CA LEU A 126 -0.06 -34.03 -2.32
C LEU A 126 1.44 -33.68 -2.23
N LEU A 127 2.08 -33.95 -1.11
CA LEU A 127 3.52 -33.77 -0.91
C LEU A 127 4.35 -34.73 -1.79
N LEU A 128 3.90 -35.97 -1.96
CA LEU A 128 4.53 -36.91 -2.89
C LEU A 128 4.40 -36.50 -4.34
N ARG A 129 3.49 -35.59 -4.70
CA ARG A 129 3.34 -34.98 -6.02
C ARG A 129 3.97 -33.59 -6.14
N ALA A 130 4.51 -33.05 -5.05
CA ALA A 130 5.14 -31.73 -5.07
C ALA A 130 6.31 -31.74 -6.07
N TYR A 131 6.30 -30.81 -7.01
CA TYR A 131 7.38 -30.61 -7.99
C TYR A 131 7.78 -31.87 -8.79
N ASP A 132 6.85 -32.80 -9.00
CA ASP A 132 7.12 -34.04 -9.80
C ASP A 132 6.78 -33.91 -11.28
N GLY A 133 6.15 -32.81 -11.69
CA GLY A 133 5.79 -32.56 -13.08
C GLY A 133 6.99 -32.25 -13.97
N PRO A 134 6.87 -32.54 -15.28
CA PRO A 134 7.98 -32.38 -16.26
C PRO A 134 8.45 -30.90 -16.35
N ILE A 135 7.62 -29.94 -16.02
CA ILE A 135 7.98 -28.50 -16.01
C ILE A 135 9.05 -28.15 -14.98
N PHE A 136 9.16 -28.90 -13.88
CA PHE A 136 10.18 -28.70 -12.85
C PHE A 136 11.49 -29.45 -13.13
N GLN A 137 11.51 -30.23 -14.21
CA GLN A 137 12.71 -30.90 -14.71
C GLN A 137 13.45 -30.05 -15.73
N LEU A 138 12.82 -28.97 -16.24
CA LEU A 138 13.45 -28.06 -17.18
C LEU A 138 14.51 -27.26 -16.43
N ASP A 139 15.70 -27.16 -17.01
CA ASP A 139 16.75 -26.30 -16.53
C ASP A 139 16.20 -24.87 -16.48
N SER A 140 16.40 -24.19 -15.36
CA SER A 140 16.00 -22.80 -15.16
C SER A 140 16.57 -21.83 -16.20
N LYS A 141 17.56 -22.23 -16.97
CA LYS A 141 18.09 -21.51 -18.14
C LYS A 141 17.07 -21.31 -19.23
N ASP A 142 16.12 -22.21 -19.38
CA ASP A 142 14.98 -22.02 -20.25
C ASP A 142 14.01 -21.04 -19.59
N LYS A 143 14.31 -19.74 -19.71
CA LYS A 143 13.38 -18.65 -19.35
C LYS A 143 12.03 -18.71 -20.09
N GLY A 144 11.84 -19.70 -20.93
CA GLY A 144 10.58 -20.16 -21.46
C GLY A 144 9.88 -21.17 -20.56
N SER A 145 10.41 -21.46 -19.35
CA SER A 145 9.69 -22.31 -18.41
C SER A 145 8.38 -21.61 -18.06
N ALA A 146 7.29 -22.34 -18.17
CA ALA A 146 5.95 -21.87 -17.94
C ALA A 146 5.65 -21.54 -16.47
N VAL A 147 6.65 -21.44 -15.60
CA VAL A 147 6.49 -21.24 -14.15
C VAL A 147 7.28 -20.02 -13.70
N ASP A 148 6.52 -18.99 -13.33
CA ASP A 148 7.03 -17.78 -12.73
C ASP A 148 7.61 -18.07 -11.33
N GLU A 149 8.77 -17.50 -11.01
CA GLU A 149 9.52 -17.72 -9.79
C GLU A 149 8.76 -17.29 -8.53
N ILE A 150 7.93 -16.25 -8.60
CA ILE A 150 7.13 -15.79 -7.44
C ILE A 150 6.15 -16.86 -6.98
N TYR A 151 5.54 -17.60 -7.90
CA TYR A 151 4.65 -18.71 -7.56
C TYR A 151 5.40 -19.89 -7.01
N ARG A 152 6.58 -20.22 -7.57
CA ARG A 152 7.44 -21.28 -7.03
C ARG A 152 7.80 -21.01 -5.56
N GLY A 153 8.16 -19.76 -5.23
CA GLY A 153 8.44 -19.35 -3.86
C GLY A 153 7.24 -19.51 -2.92
N SER A 154 6.05 -19.06 -3.36
CA SER A 154 4.82 -19.21 -2.57
C SER A 154 4.44 -20.67 -2.36
N TRP A 155 4.54 -21.52 -3.38
CA TRP A 155 4.26 -22.96 -3.24
C TRP A 155 5.27 -23.64 -2.31
N LEU A 156 6.54 -23.24 -2.38
CA LEU A 156 7.58 -23.79 -1.49
C LEU A 156 7.26 -23.50 -0.03
N GLN A 157 6.74 -22.30 0.29
CA GLN A 157 6.32 -21.96 1.64
C GLN A 157 5.08 -22.75 2.09
N ASN A 158 4.12 -22.98 1.20
CA ASN A 158 2.96 -23.83 1.48
C ASN A 158 3.35 -25.27 1.77
N TYR A 159 4.23 -25.84 0.93
CA TYR A 159 4.72 -27.22 1.11
C TYR A 159 5.60 -27.35 2.37
N ALA A 160 6.38 -26.32 2.72
CA ALA A 160 7.13 -26.28 3.96
C ALA A 160 6.21 -26.46 5.17
N HIS A 161 5.10 -25.70 5.21
CA HIS A 161 4.12 -25.82 6.29
C HIS A 161 3.40 -27.18 6.26
N ALA A 162 3.02 -27.67 5.07
CA ALA A 162 2.35 -28.96 4.96
C ALA A 162 3.23 -30.11 5.49
N TYR A 163 4.50 -30.12 5.07
CA TYR A 163 5.45 -31.12 5.53
C TYR A 163 5.72 -31.00 7.05
N ASP A 164 5.93 -29.78 7.55
CA ASP A 164 6.13 -29.52 8.97
C ASP A 164 4.99 -30.10 9.85
N CYS A 165 3.75 -30.01 9.38
CA CYS A 165 2.59 -30.53 10.11
C CYS A 165 2.54 -32.08 10.16
N ILE A 166 2.88 -32.78 9.06
CA ILE A 166 2.66 -34.24 8.96
C ILE A 166 3.92 -35.07 9.06
N GLN A 167 5.10 -34.49 9.06
CA GLN A 167 6.39 -35.21 9.09
C GLN A 167 6.43 -36.29 10.17
N PRO A 168 5.97 -36.07 11.42
CA PRO A 168 6.01 -37.10 12.47
C PRO A 168 5.15 -38.35 12.19
N THR A 169 4.27 -38.28 11.17
CA THR A 169 3.35 -39.38 10.82
C THR A 169 3.77 -40.13 9.57
N LEU A 170 4.79 -39.65 8.83
CA LEU A 170 5.26 -40.25 7.59
C LEU A 170 6.04 -41.54 7.82
N SER A 171 5.93 -42.49 6.88
CA SER A 171 6.86 -43.61 6.84
C SER A 171 8.28 -43.12 6.49
N PRO A 172 9.34 -43.81 6.90
CA PRO A 172 10.72 -43.45 6.53
C PRO A 172 10.93 -43.28 5.01
N GLU A 173 10.26 -44.08 4.22
CA GLU A 173 10.34 -44.05 2.76
C GLU A 173 9.63 -42.84 2.18
N ALA A 174 8.43 -42.52 2.66
CA ALA A 174 7.69 -41.35 2.24
C ALA A 174 8.40 -40.07 2.69
N ASP A 175 8.87 -40.02 3.93
CA ASP A 175 9.64 -38.88 4.47
C ASP A 175 10.88 -38.62 3.61
N LYS A 176 11.68 -39.63 3.33
CA LYS A 176 12.87 -39.52 2.47
C LYS A 176 12.54 -38.94 1.09
N LEU A 177 11.52 -39.49 0.42
CA LEU A 177 11.16 -39.06 -0.92
C LEU A 177 10.63 -37.61 -0.95
N ILE A 178 9.80 -37.23 0.01
CA ILE A 178 9.28 -35.88 0.13
C ILE A 178 10.43 -34.89 0.40
N ARG A 179 11.30 -35.21 1.36
CA ARG A 179 12.48 -34.37 1.67
C ARG A 179 13.39 -34.17 0.45
N GLU A 180 13.69 -35.21 -0.31
CA GLU A 180 14.49 -35.11 -1.52
C GLU A 180 13.87 -34.20 -2.56
N ARG A 181 12.54 -34.23 -2.73
CA ARG A 181 11.81 -33.33 -3.67
C ARG A 181 11.83 -31.89 -3.23
N LEU A 182 11.50 -31.65 -1.97
CA LEU A 182 11.47 -30.30 -1.39
C LEU A 182 12.88 -29.68 -1.34
N ALA A 183 13.89 -30.45 -0.97
CA ALA A 183 15.28 -30.03 -0.98
C ALA A 183 15.79 -29.71 -2.39
N ARG A 184 15.42 -30.49 -3.40
CA ARG A 184 15.76 -30.21 -4.80
C ARG A 184 15.16 -28.87 -5.26
N GLU A 185 13.90 -28.58 -4.92
CA GLU A 185 13.28 -27.30 -5.27
C GLU A 185 13.93 -26.14 -4.49
N ALA A 186 14.19 -26.30 -3.20
CA ALA A 186 14.91 -25.30 -2.41
C ALA A 186 16.30 -25.00 -3.01
N GLN A 187 17.02 -26.04 -3.45
CA GLN A 187 18.31 -25.87 -4.12
C GLN A 187 18.17 -25.12 -5.45
N CYS A 188 17.14 -25.44 -6.25
CA CYS A 188 16.84 -24.71 -7.48
C CYS A 188 16.58 -23.22 -7.22
N VAL A 189 15.76 -22.90 -6.23
CA VAL A 189 15.50 -21.50 -5.82
C VAL A 189 16.81 -20.84 -5.35
N TYR A 190 17.60 -21.50 -4.53
CA TYR A 190 18.88 -21.00 -4.06
C TYR A 190 19.85 -20.64 -5.19
N GLU A 191 19.98 -21.53 -6.18
CA GLU A 191 20.91 -21.35 -7.30
C GLU A 191 20.49 -20.23 -8.26
N ASN A 192 19.19 -20.03 -8.43
CA ASN A 192 18.65 -19.16 -9.47
C ASN A 192 18.05 -17.85 -8.94
N LEU A 193 18.01 -17.64 -7.62
CA LEU A 193 17.32 -16.52 -7.01
C LEU A 193 17.70 -15.15 -7.61
N TYR A 194 18.99 -14.90 -7.83
CA TYR A 194 19.48 -13.67 -8.42
C TYR A 194 19.55 -13.70 -9.96
N GLU A 195 19.54 -14.87 -10.58
CA GLU A 195 19.48 -14.98 -12.03
C GLU A 195 18.10 -14.63 -12.59
N TRP A 196 17.05 -14.89 -11.80
CA TRP A 196 15.67 -14.56 -12.18
C TRP A 196 15.41 -13.05 -12.23
N THR A 197 16.17 -12.24 -11.48
CA THR A 197 16.01 -10.78 -11.42
C THR A 197 17.35 -10.05 -11.57
N PRO A 198 18.07 -10.20 -12.72
CA PRO A 198 19.47 -9.77 -12.83
C PRO A 198 19.65 -8.27 -12.99
N ASP A 199 18.66 -7.56 -13.58
CA ASP A 199 18.90 -6.24 -14.17
C ASP A 199 18.40 -5.07 -13.32
N SER A 200 17.61 -5.31 -12.26
CA SER A 200 17.11 -4.25 -11.37
C SER A 200 16.57 -4.82 -10.06
N PRO A 201 16.42 -3.99 -9.02
CA PRO A 201 15.61 -4.33 -7.86
C PRO A 201 14.20 -4.71 -8.31
N HIS A 202 13.71 -5.88 -7.88
CA HIS A 202 12.42 -6.40 -8.30
C HIS A 202 11.68 -7.07 -7.13
N ASN A 203 10.36 -6.83 -7.01
CA ASN A 203 9.55 -7.49 -5.99
C ASN A 203 9.53 -9.01 -6.14
N HIS A 204 9.79 -9.55 -7.34
CA HIS A 204 9.89 -10.98 -7.61
C HIS A 204 11.00 -11.69 -6.83
N LEU A 205 12.04 -10.99 -6.37
CA LEU A 205 13.06 -11.56 -5.48
C LEU A 205 12.49 -11.95 -4.11
N SER A 206 11.41 -11.30 -3.67
CA SER A 206 10.86 -11.40 -2.32
C SER A 206 10.27 -12.78 -2.01
N LYS A 207 9.29 -13.22 -2.78
CA LYS A 207 8.56 -14.46 -2.49
C LYS A 207 9.42 -15.72 -2.61
N PRO A 208 10.30 -15.87 -3.61
CA PRO A 208 11.26 -16.96 -3.65
C PRO A 208 12.19 -16.97 -2.44
N ALA A 209 12.69 -15.81 -2.00
CA ALA A 209 13.55 -15.70 -0.82
C ALA A 209 12.82 -16.16 0.45
N TRP A 210 11.57 -15.75 0.66
CA TRP A 210 10.81 -16.15 1.85
C TRP A 210 10.36 -17.61 1.83
N GLY A 211 10.03 -18.13 0.64
CA GLY A 211 9.78 -19.57 0.45
C GLY A 211 11.03 -20.41 0.76
N LEU A 212 12.18 -19.98 0.26
CA LEU A 212 13.49 -20.63 0.51
C LEU A 212 13.83 -20.57 2.01
N GLY A 213 13.64 -19.42 2.65
CA GLY A 213 13.88 -19.27 4.10
C GLY A 213 12.99 -20.17 4.94
N SER A 214 11.68 -20.25 4.64
CA SER A 214 10.75 -21.14 5.33
C SER A 214 11.14 -22.61 5.14
N MET A 215 11.54 -23.02 3.93
CA MET A 215 11.98 -24.39 3.67
C MET A 215 13.29 -24.70 4.37
N ALA A 216 14.24 -23.77 4.44
CA ALA A 216 15.49 -23.93 5.18
C ALA A 216 15.26 -24.18 6.68
N LEU A 217 14.26 -23.50 7.25
CA LEU A 217 13.86 -23.70 8.64
C LEU A 217 13.20 -25.05 8.86
N THR A 218 12.38 -25.51 7.90
CA THR A 218 11.69 -26.79 7.91
C THR A 218 12.65 -27.95 7.81
N LEU A 219 13.60 -27.87 6.86
CA LEU A 219 14.61 -28.90 6.62
C LEU A 219 15.95 -28.53 7.31
N SER A 220 15.89 -28.07 8.56
CA SER A 220 17.03 -27.47 9.25
C SER A 220 18.22 -28.42 9.47
N SER A 221 18.01 -29.73 9.43
CA SER A 221 19.08 -30.74 9.47
C SER A 221 19.72 -31.03 8.09
N HIS A 222 19.14 -30.49 7.01
CA HIS A 222 19.71 -30.68 5.68
C HIS A 222 21.07 -29.96 5.52
N PRO A 223 22.10 -30.58 4.90
CA PRO A 223 23.44 -29.97 4.81
C PRO A 223 23.48 -28.58 4.18
N GLN A 224 22.54 -28.28 3.27
CA GLN A 224 22.44 -26.97 2.61
C GLN A 224 21.54 -25.96 3.32
N ALA A 225 20.79 -26.33 4.36
CA ALA A 225 19.80 -25.47 5.00
C ALA A 225 20.39 -24.13 5.47
N LYS A 226 21.61 -24.15 6.04
CA LYS A 226 22.30 -22.93 6.46
C LYS A 226 22.57 -21.97 5.30
N PHE A 227 22.95 -22.47 4.15
CA PHE A 227 23.21 -21.66 2.96
C PHE A 227 21.91 -21.12 2.37
N TRP A 228 20.84 -21.93 2.33
CA TRP A 228 19.52 -21.49 1.90
C TRP A 228 19.00 -20.35 2.78
N LEU A 229 19.07 -20.49 4.11
CA LEU A 229 18.64 -19.46 5.04
C LEU A 229 19.49 -18.19 4.90
N ALA A 230 20.82 -18.32 4.77
CA ALA A 230 21.71 -17.19 4.56
C ALA A 230 21.31 -16.39 3.29
N ARG A 231 21.06 -17.08 2.17
CA ARG A 231 20.63 -16.48 0.91
C ARG A 231 19.27 -15.81 1.03
N ALA A 232 18.31 -16.46 1.71
CA ALA A 232 16.99 -15.91 1.96
C ALA A 232 17.05 -14.61 2.79
N LEU A 233 17.86 -14.58 3.85
CA LEU A 233 18.05 -13.38 4.69
C LEU A 233 18.77 -12.26 3.93
N GLU A 234 19.78 -12.58 3.13
CA GLU A 234 20.47 -11.61 2.29
C GLU A 234 19.51 -10.95 1.30
N ALA A 235 18.76 -11.75 0.55
CA ALA A 235 17.78 -11.26 -0.41
C ALA A 235 16.65 -10.47 0.26
N THR A 236 16.17 -10.92 1.42
CA THR A 236 15.21 -10.18 2.24
C THR A 236 15.76 -8.80 2.61
N ASN A 237 16.98 -8.74 3.12
CA ASN A 237 17.60 -7.47 3.52
C ASN A 237 17.82 -6.53 2.34
N LYS A 238 18.18 -7.04 1.16
CA LYS A 238 18.26 -6.24 -0.07
C LYS A 238 16.89 -5.65 -0.41
N ASN A 239 15.86 -6.46 -0.47
CA ASN A 239 14.49 -6.03 -0.77
C ASN A 239 13.96 -5.01 0.23
N THR A 240 14.05 -5.30 1.52
CA THR A 240 13.47 -4.43 2.54
C THR A 240 14.17 -3.07 2.61
N ARG A 241 15.47 -3.01 2.38
CA ARG A 241 16.21 -1.73 2.29
C ARG A 241 15.80 -0.92 1.08
N TYR A 242 15.51 -1.57 -0.04
CA TYR A 242 15.16 -0.89 -1.28
C TYR A 242 13.69 -0.46 -1.31
N PHE A 243 12.76 -1.36 -0.97
CA PHE A 243 11.34 -1.11 -1.16
C PHE A 243 10.69 -0.31 -0.04
N PHE A 244 11.26 -0.26 1.16
CA PHE A 244 10.68 0.49 2.26
C PHE A 244 11.45 1.77 2.57
N SER A 245 10.72 2.87 2.86
CA SER A 245 11.30 4.02 3.55
C SER A 245 11.53 3.70 5.04
N GLY A 246 12.30 4.55 5.73
CA GLY A 246 12.56 4.37 7.16
C GLY A 246 11.32 4.43 8.05
N ASP A 247 10.23 4.99 7.57
CA ASP A 247 8.92 5.03 8.23
C ASP A 247 7.88 4.06 7.62
N GLY A 248 8.34 3.16 6.76
CA GLY A 248 7.57 2.00 6.31
C GLY A 248 6.80 2.16 5.00
N ILE A 249 6.87 3.30 4.32
CA ILE A 249 6.23 3.46 2.99
C ILE A 249 6.87 2.50 2.00
N TYR A 250 6.03 1.79 1.24
CA TYR A 250 6.46 0.85 0.20
C TYR A 250 6.47 1.52 -1.16
N ARG A 251 7.60 1.44 -1.87
CA ARG A 251 7.84 2.15 -3.14
C ARG A 251 6.82 1.83 -4.23
N GLU A 252 6.40 0.59 -4.35
CA GLU A 252 5.52 0.12 -5.43
C GLU A 252 4.02 0.28 -5.09
N GLY A 253 3.69 1.02 -4.02
CA GLY A 253 2.31 1.26 -3.62
C GLY A 253 1.69 0.17 -2.76
N SER A 254 0.43 0.39 -2.39
CA SER A 254 -0.28 -0.42 -1.39
C SER A 254 -0.55 -1.85 -1.82
N HIS A 255 -0.83 -2.07 -3.10
CA HIS A 255 -1.13 -3.41 -3.62
C HIS A 255 0.09 -4.33 -3.52
N TYR A 256 1.27 -3.85 -3.96
CA TYR A 256 2.50 -4.61 -3.92
C TYR A 256 3.06 -4.76 -2.50
N LEU A 257 2.78 -3.80 -1.60
CA LEU A 257 3.00 -3.99 -0.18
C LEU A 257 2.25 -5.23 0.33
N VAL A 258 0.92 -5.27 0.14
CA VAL A 258 0.10 -6.40 0.60
C VAL A 258 0.48 -7.69 -0.11
N PHE A 259 0.75 -7.65 -1.41
CA PHE A 259 1.27 -8.78 -2.17
C PHE A 259 2.54 -9.38 -1.56
N SER A 260 3.46 -8.54 -1.11
CA SER A 260 4.69 -8.96 -0.45
C SER A 260 4.43 -9.52 0.95
N LEU A 261 3.56 -8.88 1.74
CA LEU A 261 3.27 -9.29 3.12
C LEU A 261 2.68 -10.70 3.22
N THR A 262 1.99 -11.21 2.20
CA THR A 262 1.40 -12.56 2.21
C THR A 262 2.40 -13.69 2.40
N ASN A 263 3.64 -13.53 1.98
CA ASN A 263 4.73 -14.49 2.21
C ASN A 263 5.73 -14.00 3.26
N PHE A 264 5.89 -12.68 3.39
CA PHE A 264 6.82 -12.08 4.33
C PHE A 264 6.42 -12.30 5.79
N VAL A 265 5.17 -12.03 6.13
CA VAL A 265 4.67 -12.20 7.49
C VAL A 265 4.79 -13.65 7.96
N PRO A 266 4.35 -14.67 7.21
CA PRO A 266 4.61 -16.06 7.56
C PRO A 266 6.09 -16.36 7.76
N PHE A 267 6.98 -15.87 6.89
CA PHE A 267 8.43 -16.08 7.06
C PHE A 267 8.95 -15.48 8.39
N LEU A 268 8.49 -14.29 8.79
CA LEU A 268 8.86 -13.70 10.08
C LEU A 268 8.42 -14.57 11.26
N TYR A 269 7.20 -15.13 11.22
CA TYR A 269 6.74 -16.06 12.23
C TYR A 269 7.55 -17.36 12.24
N HIS A 270 7.78 -17.96 11.09
CA HIS A 270 8.60 -19.18 10.95
C HIS A 270 10.00 -18.96 11.52
N TYR A 271 10.64 -17.85 11.14
CA TYR A 271 11.98 -17.51 11.60
C TYR A 271 12.00 -17.32 13.13
N ARG A 272 11.06 -16.58 13.68
CA ARG A 272 10.94 -16.42 15.14
C ARG A 272 10.72 -17.74 15.86
N ASN A 273 9.78 -18.56 15.40
CA ASN A 273 9.37 -19.77 16.10
C ASN A 273 10.44 -20.86 16.08
N VAL A 274 11.19 -20.97 14.97
CA VAL A 274 12.21 -22.02 14.79
C VAL A 274 13.59 -21.55 15.27
N SER A 275 14.00 -20.33 14.94
CA SER A 275 15.34 -19.84 15.30
C SER A 275 15.40 -19.10 16.65
N GLY A 276 14.25 -18.67 17.17
CA GLY A 276 14.18 -17.77 18.34
C GLY A 276 14.52 -16.31 18.03
N VAL A 277 14.78 -15.95 16.79
CA VAL A 277 15.12 -14.56 16.39
C VAL A 277 13.84 -13.80 16.03
N ASP A 278 13.46 -12.84 16.85
CA ASP A 278 12.32 -11.97 16.61
C ASP A 278 12.71 -10.77 15.74
N ALA A 279 12.31 -10.80 14.46
CA ALA A 279 12.54 -9.72 13.52
C ALA A 279 11.36 -8.72 13.42
N PHE A 280 10.22 -8.98 14.05
CA PHE A 280 9.06 -8.07 14.02
C PHE A 280 9.39 -6.63 14.48
N PRO A 281 10.21 -6.40 15.53
CA PRO A 281 10.56 -5.03 15.93
C PRO A 281 11.19 -4.19 14.83
N THR A 282 11.98 -4.81 13.94
CA THR A 282 12.60 -4.12 12.80
C THR A 282 11.56 -3.55 11.85
N PHE A 283 10.45 -4.24 11.65
CA PHE A 283 9.40 -3.89 10.69
C PHE A 283 8.18 -3.20 11.32
N GLN A 284 8.24 -2.86 12.61
CA GLN A 284 7.16 -2.12 13.28
C GLN A 284 6.73 -0.86 12.50
N PRO A 285 7.64 -0.03 11.92
CA PRO A 285 7.24 1.16 11.17
C PRO A 285 6.34 0.85 9.96
N VAL A 286 6.49 -0.31 9.32
CA VAL A 286 5.65 -0.72 8.18
C VAL A 286 4.19 -0.86 8.61
N PHE A 287 3.95 -1.52 9.74
CA PHE A 287 2.60 -1.76 10.24
C PHE A 287 1.98 -0.53 10.90
N GLU A 288 2.78 0.32 11.53
CA GLU A 288 2.35 1.64 11.98
C GLU A 288 1.96 2.53 10.79
N MET A 289 2.77 2.56 9.73
CA MET A 289 2.48 3.31 8.51
C MET A 289 1.13 2.88 7.89
N MET A 290 0.83 1.58 7.84
CA MET A 290 -0.45 1.10 7.31
C MET A 290 -1.65 1.68 8.07
N VAL A 291 -1.55 1.83 9.40
CA VAL A 291 -2.56 2.50 10.21
C VAL A 291 -2.58 4.01 9.94
N GLN A 292 -1.41 4.62 9.74
CA GLN A 292 -1.27 6.06 9.52
C GLN A 292 -1.83 6.51 8.17
N VAL A 293 -1.64 5.73 7.11
CA VAL A 293 -2.11 6.09 5.75
C VAL A 293 -3.50 5.55 5.41
N ARG A 294 -4.06 4.67 6.26
CA ARG A 294 -5.41 4.16 6.00
C ARG A 294 -6.41 5.30 5.88
N ASN A 295 -7.32 5.17 4.95
CA ASN A 295 -8.40 6.11 4.78
C ASN A 295 -9.51 5.93 5.83
N SER A 296 -10.58 6.71 5.75
CA SER A 296 -11.69 6.67 6.70
C SER A 296 -12.47 5.35 6.67
N HIS A 297 -12.48 4.64 5.54
CA HIS A 297 -13.07 3.30 5.42
C HIS A 297 -12.17 2.18 5.98
N GLY A 298 -10.94 2.50 6.37
CA GLY A 298 -9.98 1.51 6.83
C GLY A 298 -9.17 0.86 5.71
N TRP A 299 -9.17 1.45 4.52
CA TRP A 299 -8.47 0.91 3.36
C TRP A 299 -7.13 1.59 3.14
N LEU A 300 -6.19 0.84 2.59
CA LEU A 300 -4.99 1.41 1.98
C LEU A 300 -5.35 2.08 0.66
N PRO A 301 -4.76 3.24 0.34
CA PRO A 301 -5.05 3.99 -0.88
C PRO A 301 -4.62 3.24 -2.14
N ASN A 302 -5.30 3.52 -3.26
CA ASN A 302 -5.04 2.92 -4.57
C ASN A 302 -4.03 3.70 -5.42
N ILE A 303 -3.06 4.34 -4.80
CA ILE A 303 -1.97 5.05 -5.47
C ILE A 303 -0.98 4.06 -6.10
N GLU A 304 -0.32 4.46 -7.18
CA GLU A 304 0.57 3.63 -7.98
C GLU A 304 -0.19 2.44 -8.62
N ASP A 305 0.48 1.38 -9.04
CA ASP A 305 -0.16 0.13 -9.51
C ASP A 305 -0.96 -0.56 -8.40
N SER A 306 -1.96 0.13 -7.85
CA SER A 306 -2.70 -0.34 -6.67
C SER A 306 -4.22 -0.32 -6.85
N TYR A 307 -4.87 -1.22 -6.10
CA TYR A 307 -6.30 -1.18 -5.80
C TYR A 307 -6.49 -0.76 -4.35
N LEU A 308 -7.66 -0.24 -3.99
CA LEU A 308 -8.07 -0.11 -2.60
C LEU A 308 -7.99 -1.49 -1.92
N ARG A 309 -7.41 -1.53 -0.72
CA ARG A 309 -7.23 -2.76 0.04
C ARG A 309 -7.50 -2.53 1.51
N PRO A 310 -8.21 -3.41 2.22
CA PRO A 310 -8.26 -3.36 3.67
C PRO A 310 -6.85 -3.48 4.25
N THR A 311 -6.61 -2.88 5.40
CA THR A 311 -5.33 -3.01 6.09
C THR A 311 -5.18 -4.43 6.68
N PRO A 312 -4.19 -5.26 6.30
CA PRO A 312 -4.02 -6.61 6.83
C PRO A 312 -3.29 -6.63 8.18
N THR A 313 -3.54 -5.64 9.04
CA THR A 313 -2.82 -5.42 10.30
C THR A 313 -3.07 -6.51 11.34
N HIS A 314 -4.21 -7.21 11.26
CA HIS A 314 -4.54 -8.35 12.13
C HIS A 314 -3.56 -9.53 12.02
N LEU A 315 -2.90 -9.69 10.85
CA LEU A 315 -1.91 -10.75 10.63
C LEU A 315 -0.69 -10.64 11.56
N VAL A 316 -0.41 -9.47 12.07
CA VAL A 316 0.76 -9.20 12.92
C VAL A 316 0.40 -8.68 14.30
N ALA A 317 -0.87 -8.47 14.59
CA ALA A 317 -1.31 -7.88 15.86
C ALA A 317 -0.76 -8.65 17.05
N ALA A 318 -0.86 -9.98 17.06
CA ALA A 318 -0.36 -10.81 18.14
C ALA A 318 1.17 -10.73 18.32
N ALA A 319 1.93 -10.46 17.26
CA ALA A 319 3.40 -10.30 17.32
C ALA A 319 3.83 -9.01 18.03
N TYR A 320 2.92 -8.04 18.15
CA TYR A 320 3.18 -6.74 18.79
C TYR A 320 2.47 -6.56 20.14
N ARG A 321 2.04 -7.64 20.81
CA ARG A 321 1.26 -7.61 22.06
C ARG A 321 1.84 -6.68 23.12
N ASP A 322 3.15 -6.73 23.33
CA ASP A 322 3.85 -5.98 24.38
C ASP A 322 4.64 -4.78 23.84
N ARG A 323 4.33 -4.33 22.61
CA ARG A 323 5.05 -3.25 21.98
C ARG A 323 4.34 -1.92 22.16
N VAL A 324 5.12 -0.89 22.51
CA VAL A 324 4.66 0.49 22.55
C VAL A 324 4.76 1.09 21.15
N THR A 325 3.82 1.97 20.81
CA THR A 325 3.73 2.64 19.52
C THR A 325 3.75 4.15 19.67
N LYS A 326 4.16 4.85 18.62
CA LYS A 326 3.98 6.31 18.49
C LYS A 326 2.52 6.70 18.24
N LEU A 327 1.68 5.76 17.79
CA LEU A 327 0.27 5.97 17.47
C LEU A 327 -0.64 6.06 18.72
N HIS A 328 -0.15 5.58 19.85
CA HIS A 328 -0.88 5.64 21.12
C HIS A 328 0.08 5.52 22.29
N SER A 329 0.00 6.45 23.25
CA SER A 329 0.93 6.48 24.37
C SER A 329 0.66 5.45 25.48
N SER A 330 -0.53 4.86 25.52
CA SER A 330 -0.99 3.98 26.61
C SER A 330 -1.46 2.60 26.16
N ALA A 331 -1.85 2.41 24.90
CA ALA A 331 -2.26 1.10 24.40
C ALA A 331 -1.10 0.38 23.71
N PRO A 332 -1.02 -0.97 23.80
CA PRO A 332 -0.11 -1.77 23.01
C PRO A 332 -0.38 -1.62 21.50
N LEU A 333 0.65 -1.72 20.69
CA LEU A 333 0.50 -1.66 19.23
C LEU A 333 -0.47 -2.72 18.72
N SER A 334 -0.47 -3.92 19.30
CA SER A 334 -1.41 -5.00 18.98
C SER A 334 -2.87 -4.59 19.01
N GLU A 335 -3.28 -3.78 19.99
CA GLU A 335 -4.66 -3.32 20.12
C GLU A 335 -5.04 -2.34 19.00
N ILE A 336 -4.12 -1.47 18.62
CA ILE A 336 -4.31 -0.51 17.52
C ILE A 336 -4.39 -1.24 16.18
N LEU A 337 -3.52 -2.23 15.95
CA LEU A 337 -3.53 -3.06 14.74
C LEU A 337 -4.82 -3.88 14.63
N THR A 338 -5.30 -4.42 15.75
CA THR A 338 -6.60 -5.11 15.84
C THR A 338 -7.75 -4.16 15.52
N TRP A 339 -7.75 -2.96 16.13
CA TRP A 339 -8.75 -1.93 15.86
C TRP A 339 -8.77 -1.52 14.39
N SER A 340 -7.59 -1.30 13.79
CA SER A 340 -7.47 -0.87 12.40
C SER A 340 -8.16 -1.85 11.44
N TYR A 341 -7.97 -3.15 11.64
CA TYR A 341 -8.62 -4.18 10.85
C TYR A 341 -10.13 -4.29 11.11
N GLN A 342 -10.53 -4.33 12.38
CA GLN A 342 -11.96 -4.47 12.77
C GLN A 342 -12.82 -3.28 12.32
N HIS A 343 -12.21 -2.10 12.12
CA HIS A 343 -12.86 -0.90 11.62
C HIS A 343 -12.54 -0.63 10.13
N SER A 344 -12.22 -1.69 9.37
CA SER A 344 -12.16 -1.64 7.91
C SER A 344 -13.48 -2.12 7.34
N ASP A 345 -14.06 -1.33 6.44
CA ASP A 345 -15.24 -1.77 5.69
C ASP A 345 -14.82 -2.82 4.65
N LEU A 346 -15.27 -4.06 4.85
CA LEU A 346 -14.98 -5.17 3.96
C LEU A 346 -16.04 -5.39 2.88
N SER A 347 -17.17 -4.70 2.96
CA SER A 347 -18.33 -4.92 2.08
C SER A 347 -18.04 -4.74 0.59
N PRO A 348 -17.23 -3.75 0.13
CA PRO A 348 -16.92 -3.62 -1.29
C PRO A 348 -16.12 -4.79 -1.86
N PHE A 349 -15.42 -5.53 -0.99
CA PHE A 349 -14.53 -6.64 -1.37
C PHE A 349 -15.19 -8.02 -1.28
N GLU A 350 -16.46 -8.11 -0.85
CA GLU A 350 -17.15 -9.39 -0.70
C GLU A 350 -17.29 -10.17 -2.00
N GLN A 351 -17.46 -9.49 -3.13
CA GLN A 351 -17.55 -10.11 -4.44
C GLN A 351 -16.21 -10.70 -4.92
N GLU A 352 -15.07 -10.11 -4.49
CA GLU A 352 -13.74 -10.68 -4.75
C GLU A 352 -13.50 -11.96 -3.95
N ARG A 353 -14.25 -12.19 -2.90
CA ARG A 353 -14.11 -13.36 -2.03
C ARG A 353 -14.48 -14.68 -2.69
N GLY A 354 -15.05 -14.69 -3.89
CA GLY A 354 -15.22 -15.86 -4.80
C GLY A 354 -15.46 -17.22 -4.16
N GLY A 355 -16.08 -17.30 -2.97
CA GLY A 355 -16.39 -18.52 -2.23
C GLY A 355 -15.22 -19.18 -1.50
N SER A 356 -13.99 -18.67 -1.59
CA SER A 356 -12.78 -19.27 -1.01
C SER A 356 -11.97 -18.36 -0.10
N GLY A 357 -12.51 -17.19 0.29
CA GLY A 357 -11.84 -16.28 1.20
C GLY A 357 -11.36 -14.99 0.55
N PHE A 358 -10.82 -14.11 1.38
CA PHE A 358 -10.38 -12.78 1.01
C PHE A 358 -9.08 -12.82 0.22
N ASN A 359 -9.12 -12.44 -1.05
CA ASN A 359 -7.95 -12.46 -1.91
C ASN A 359 -7.29 -11.09 -1.97
N TYR A 360 -6.35 -10.82 -1.07
CA TYR A 360 -5.60 -9.56 -1.03
C TYR A 360 -4.77 -9.29 -2.28
N THR A 361 -4.39 -10.33 -3.04
CA THR A 361 -3.50 -10.19 -4.20
C THR A 361 -4.24 -10.18 -5.52
N GLY A 362 -5.52 -10.50 -5.53
CA GLY A 362 -6.29 -10.68 -6.76
C GLY A 362 -5.96 -11.97 -7.52
N ALA A 363 -5.11 -12.85 -6.96
CA ALA A 363 -4.74 -14.14 -7.53
C ALA A 363 -5.08 -15.27 -6.56
N SER A 364 -6.22 -15.95 -6.79
CA SER A 364 -6.73 -17.02 -5.94
C SER A 364 -5.86 -18.27 -5.83
N TRP A 365 -4.77 -18.35 -6.58
CA TRP A 365 -3.85 -19.49 -6.61
C TRP A 365 -2.50 -19.22 -5.94
N ASP A 366 -2.33 -18.02 -5.34
CA ASP A 366 -1.02 -17.59 -4.87
C ASP A 366 -0.76 -18.02 -3.41
N TYR A 367 -1.65 -17.65 -2.49
CA TYR A 367 -1.48 -17.97 -1.07
C TYR A 367 -2.81 -17.91 -0.31
N PRO A 368 -3.16 -18.91 0.53
CA PRO A 368 -4.41 -18.91 1.29
C PRO A 368 -4.27 -18.09 2.55
N LEU A 369 -4.66 -16.84 2.49
CA LEU A 369 -4.54 -15.92 3.61
C LEU A 369 -5.37 -16.35 4.83
N GLU A 370 -6.50 -17.04 4.60
CA GLU A 370 -7.38 -17.54 5.65
C GLU A 370 -6.68 -18.46 6.65
N LEU A 371 -5.72 -19.27 6.16
CA LEU A 371 -4.90 -20.12 7.01
C LEU A 371 -3.98 -19.29 7.90
N ASP A 372 -3.37 -18.24 7.37
CA ASP A 372 -2.51 -17.37 8.14
C ASP A 372 -3.30 -16.50 9.10
N GLU A 373 -4.44 -15.97 8.65
CA GLU A 373 -5.37 -15.25 9.52
C GLU A 373 -5.78 -16.09 10.73
N LEU A 374 -6.04 -17.37 10.50
CA LEU A 374 -6.39 -18.30 11.57
C LEU A 374 -5.22 -18.56 12.56
N LEU A 375 -4.01 -18.77 11.99
CA LEU A 375 -2.82 -19.11 12.77
C LEU A 375 -2.22 -17.91 13.52
N THR A 376 -2.49 -16.69 13.07
CA THR A 376 -2.05 -15.45 13.72
C THR A 376 -3.13 -14.83 14.61
N HIS A 377 -4.36 -15.36 14.57
CA HIS A 377 -5.47 -14.82 15.35
C HIS A 377 -5.30 -15.00 16.85
N ASP A 378 -5.59 -13.95 17.59
CA ASP A 378 -5.61 -13.94 19.05
C ASP A 378 -6.89 -13.26 19.54
N ALA A 379 -7.88 -14.06 19.85
CA ALA A 379 -9.20 -13.61 20.34
C ALA A 379 -9.15 -12.83 21.67
N THR A 380 -8.00 -12.81 22.36
CA THR A 380 -7.84 -12.06 23.62
C THR A 380 -7.39 -10.61 23.41
N LEU A 381 -7.00 -10.24 22.19
CA LEU A 381 -6.62 -8.88 21.88
C LEU A 381 -7.84 -7.95 21.86
N ARG A 382 -7.71 -6.83 22.56
CA ARG A 382 -8.70 -5.76 22.50
C ARG A 382 -8.46 -4.89 21.27
N ALA A 383 -9.50 -4.21 20.83
CA ALA A 383 -9.41 -3.19 19.78
C ALA A 383 -9.46 -1.81 20.44
N THR A 384 -8.40 -1.03 20.29
CA THR A 384 -8.27 0.32 20.84
C THR A 384 -7.88 1.29 19.76
N ALA A 385 -8.70 2.31 19.50
CA ALA A 385 -8.40 3.34 18.52
C ALA A 385 -7.14 4.13 18.90
N SER A 386 -6.42 4.62 17.90
CA SER A 386 -5.33 5.57 18.12
C SER A 386 -5.85 6.88 18.74
N ASN A 387 -5.13 7.42 19.72
CA ASN A 387 -5.34 8.75 20.27
C ASN A 387 -4.22 9.74 19.90
N ALA A 388 -3.33 9.35 19.00
CA ALA A 388 -2.34 10.25 18.44
C ALA A 388 -3.00 11.40 17.66
N ALA A 389 -2.22 12.43 17.35
CA ALA A 389 -2.66 13.48 16.43
C ALA A 389 -3.14 12.86 15.11
N PRO A 390 -4.31 13.28 14.57
CA PRO A 390 -4.87 12.63 13.39
C PRO A 390 -4.10 12.97 12.10
N ASN A 391 -3.45 14.13 12.03
CA ASN A 391 -2.59 14.50 10.91
C ASN A 391 -1.27 13.75 10.99
N VAL A 392 -0.78 13.27 9.85
CA VAL A 392 0.45 12.49 9.77
C VAL A 392 1.33 13.03 8.65
N PHE A 393 2.62 13.18 8.95
CA PHE A 393 3.63 13.66 8.03
C PHE A 393 4.76 12.64 8.00
N LEU A 394 4.74 11.77 7.00
CA LEU A 394 5.73 10.71 6.86
C LEU A 394 6.97 11.23 6.11
N ALA A 395 8.15 10.90 6.64
CA ALA A 395 9.42 11.29 6.04
C ALA A 395 9.62 10.67 4.63
N GLY A 396 9.00 9.52 4.36
CA GLY A 396 9.00 8.89 3.05
C GLY A 396 8.16 9.61 2.00
N GLY A 397 7.55 10.74 2.32
CA GLY A 397 6.91 11.64 1.35
C GLY A 397 5.38 11.67 1.38
N GLN A 398 4.71 10.87 2.18
CA GLN A 398 3.25 10.92 2.30
C GLN A 398 2.81 11.80 3.47
N THR A 399 1.77 12.59 3.26
CA THR A 399 1.13 13.41 4.29
C THR A 399 -0.36 13.11 4.31
N VAL A 400 -0.91 12.85 5.49
CA VAL A 400 -2.34 12.63 5.70
C VAL A 400 -2.90 13.76 6.55
N LEU A 401 -3.89 14.45 6.03
CA LEU A 401 -4.69 15.46 6.74
C LEU A 401 -6.06 14.86 7.01
N ARG A 402 -6.45 14.73 8.28
CA ARG A 402 -7.76 14.19 8.67
C ARG A 402 -8.22 14.75 10.00
N ASN A 403 -9.53 14.80 10.23
CA ASN A 403 -10.09 15.33 11.47
C ASN A 403 -10.10 14.31 12.62
N SER A 404 -10.13 13.02 12.33
CA SER A 404 -10.12 11.99 13.37
C SER A 404 -9.64 10.64 12.84
N TRP A 405 -9.45 9.69 13.75
CA TRP A 405 -9.22 8.28 13.45
C TRP A 405 -10.51 7.45 13.28
N ALA A 406 -11.68 8.12 13.43
CA ALA A 406 -12.98 7.45 13.34
C ALA A 406 -13.23 6.86 11.95
N SER A 407 -14.27 6.01 11.86
CA SER A 407 -14.75 5.40 10.62
C SER A 407 -15.33 6.45 9.66
N ALA A 408 -15.53 6.07 8.40
CA ALA A 408 -16.14 6.90 7.38
C ALA A 408 -17.60 7.23 7.75
N ASP A 409 -17.87 8.49 8.05
CA ASP A 409 -19.19 9.01 8.34
C ASP A 409 -19.36 10.44 7.79
N ALA A 410 -20.56 11.00 7.94
CA ALA A 410 -20.81 12.38 7.60
C ALA A 410 -19.90 13.30 8.44
N GLY A 411 -19.25 14.25 7.78
CA GLY A 411 -18.29 15.15 8.41
C GLY A 411 -16.86 14.65 8.49
N GLN A 412 -16.60 13.38 8.13
CA GLN A 412 -15.23 12.89 8.03
C GLN A 412 -14.49 13.60 6.89
N ARG A 413 -13.23 13.92 7.13
CA ARG A 413 -12.28 14.49 6.15
C ARG A 413 -11.00 13.70 6.18
N TYR A 414 -10.54 13.31 4.99
CA TYR A 414 -9.26 12.65 4.79
C TYR A 414 -8.67 13.11 3.46
N LEU A 415 -7.46 13.62 3.48
CA LEU A 415 -6.68 13.92 2.29
C LEU A 415 -5.30 13.29 2.45
N LEU A 416 -4.91 12.47 1.47
CA LEU A 416 -3.53 12.00 1.34
C LEU A 416 -2.83 12.85 0.28
N PHE A 417 -1.76 13.52 0.66
CA PHE A 417 -0.83 14.22 -0.23
C PHE A 417 0.34 13.29 -0.53
N HIS A 418 0.36 12.75 -1.74
CA HIS A 418 1.35 11.77 -2.19
C HIS A 418 2.56 12.48 -2.76
N GLY A 419 3.68 12.43 -2.04
CA GLY A 419 4.92 13.08 -2.45
C GLY A 419 6.05 12.11 -2.79
N VAL A 420 5.78 10.81 -2.90
CA VAL A 420 6.81 9.82 -3.25
C VAL A 420 7.22 10.00 -4.70
N ALA A 421 8.52 10.19 -4.97
CA ALA A 421 9.05 10.52 -6.29
C ALA A 421 10.07 9.46 -6.75
N VAL A 422 9.64 8.20 -6.86
CA VAL A 422 10.52 7.07 -7.19
C VAL A 422 10.42 6.69 -8.66
N ALA A 423 11.53 6.34 -9.27
CA ALA A 423 11.58 5.68 -10.56
C ALA A 423 11.66 4.16 -10.36
N ASP A 424 10.52 3.50 -10.30
CA ASP A 424 10.41 2.05 -10.19
C ASP A 424 9.37 1.50 -11.16
N ASN A 425 9.33 0.16 -11.31
CA ASN A 425 8.51 -0.51 -12.31
C ASN A 425 7.00 -0.30 -12.11
N HIS A 426 6.54 -0.14 -10.86
CA HIS A 426 5.14 0.00 -10.51
C HIS A 426 4.72 1.43 -10.17
N ASN A 427 5.62 2.41 -10.31
CA ASN A 427 5.31 3.81 -10.06
C ASN A 427 4.70 4.51 -11.26
N HIS A 428 3.81 5.44 -10.98
CA HIS A 428 3.13 6.28 -11.94
C HIS A 428 3.77 7.68 -12.06
N ASP A 429 3.32 8.47 -13.04
CA ASP A 429 3.71 9.86 -13.20
C ASP A 429 2.81 10.77 -12.34
N ASP A 430 2.78 10.48 -11.02
CA ASP A 430 1.82 11.02 -10.05
C ASP A 430 2.46 11.85 -8.93
N GLN A 431 3.69 12.35 -9.13
CA GLN A 431 4.40 13.16 -8.15
C GLN A 431 3.55 14.33 -7.67
N LEU A 432 3.56 14.55 -6.35
CA LEU A 432 2.78 15.58 -5.65
C LEU A 432 1.27 15.49 -5.91
N SER A 433 0.75 14.33 -6.28
CA SER A 433 -0.69 14.09 -6.39
C SER A 433 -1.36 14.03 -5.02
N PHE A 434 -2.68 14.02 -5.01
CA PHE A 434 -3.46 13.84 -3.79
C PHE A 434 -4.75 13.07 -4.07
N ILE A 435 -5.26 12.44 -3.01
CA ILE A 435 -6.61 11.87 -2.99
C ILE A 435 -7.40 12.50 -1.83
N LEU A 436 -8.71 12.64 -2.01
CA LEU A 436 -9.60 13.24 -1.03
C LEU A 436 -10.81 12.34 -0.79
N GLU A 437 -11.08 12.04 0.47
CA GLU A 437 -12.33 11.46 0.94
C GLU A 437 -13.00 12.41 1.92
N ALA A 438 -14.28 12.54 1.79
CA ALA A 438 -15.06 13.36 2.69
C ALA A 438 -16.52 12.93 2.69
N GLU A 439 -17.26 13.21 3.75
CA GLU A 439 -18.66 12.81 3.91
C GLU A 439 -18.88 11.30 3.72
N GLY A 440 -17.86 10.47 4.02
CA GLY A 440 -17.90 9.04 3.79
C GLY A 440 -17.78 8.60 2.32
N GLN A 441 -17.44 9.51 1.38
CA GLN A 441 -17.37 9.24 -0.05
C GLN A 441 -15.95 9.48 -0.62
N LEU A 442 -15.54 8.65 -1.58
CA LEU A 442 -14.31 8.85 -2.37
C LEU A 442 -14.54 9.99 -3.37
N MET A 443 -13.89 11.13 -3.18
CA MET A 443 -14.12 12.34 -3.98
C MET A 443 -13.03 12.62 -5.01
N CYS A 444 -11.83 13.06 -4.59
CA CYS A 444 -10.71 13.16 -5.53
C CYS A 444 -9.94 11.84 -5.49
N SER A 445 -10.07 11.06 -6.56
CA SER A 445 -9.54 9.71 -6.61
C SER A 445 -8.32 9.62 -7.51
N ASP A 446 -7.47 8.65 -7.22
CA ASP A 446 -6.47 8.14 -8.16
C ASP A 446 -7.11 7.18 -9.14
N SER A 447 -6.53 7.04 -10.35
CA SER A 447 -7.03 6.08 -11.35
C SER A 447 -6.77 4.63 -10.97
N GLY A 448 -5.78 4.36 -10.10
CA GLY A 448 -5.44 3.03 -9.62
C GLY A 448 -4.74 2.16 -10.65
N TYR A 449 -5.06 0.86 -10.71
CA TYR A 449 -4.34 -0.12 -11.50
C TYR A 449 -5.14 -0.61 -12.72
N SER A 450 -4.43 -0.83 -13.82
CA SER A 450 -5.00 -1.18 -15.13
C SER A 450 -5.67 -2.58 -15.17
N ARG A 451 -6.54 -2.79 -16.16
CA ARG A 451 -7.24 -4.07 -16.41
C ARG A 451 -6.29 -5.21 -16.69
N GLY A 452 -5.30 -4.97 -17.56
CA GLY A 452 -4.28 -5.93 -17.94
C GLY A 452 -3.15 -6.05 -16.93
N THR A 453 -3.30 -5.43 -15.77
CA THR A 453 -2.25 -5.35 -14.74
C THR A 453 -0.96 -4.74 -15.32
N TYR A 454 0.22 -5.18 -14.91
CA TYR A 454 1.50 -4.63 -15.35
C TYR A 454 1.71 -4.70 -16.88
N ALA A 455 1.25 -5.77 -17.53
CA ALA A 455 1.41 -5.99 -18.97
C ALA A 455 0.31 -5.37 -19.85
N GLY A 456 -0.68 -4.72 -19.26
CA GLY A 456 -1.80 -4.11 -20.01
C GLY A 456 -1.35 -2.88 -20.81
N ALA A 457 -1.73 -2.83 -22.10
CA ALA A 457 -1.44 -1.66 -22.94
C ALA A 457 -2.06 -0.37 -22.40
N GLU A 458 -3.22 -0.45 -21.76
CA GLU A 458 -3.90 0.67 -21.13
C GLU A 458 -3.14 1.23 -19.92
N ARG A 459 -2.24 0.44 -19.29
CA ARG A 459 -1.39 0.93 -18.21
C ARG A 459 -0.51 2.09 -18.69
N THR A 460 0.23 1.89 -19.77
CA THR A 460 1.11 2.93 -20.33
C THR A 460 0.36 4.00 -21.10
N ALA A 461 -0.83 3.70 -21.61
CA ALA A 461 -1.64 4.66 -22.34
C ALA A 461 -2.45 5.61 -21.45
N TRP A 462 -2.74 5.21 -20.19
CA TRP A 462 -3.54 5.99 -19.26
C TRP A 462 -3.01 5.92 -17.82
N TYR A 463 -3.16 4.77 -17.14
CA TYR A 463 -2.99 4.65 -15.69
C TYR A 463 -1.64 5.13 -15.16
N ASN A 464 -0.57 4.95 -15.94
CA ASN A 464 0.78 5.39 -15.58
C ASN A 464 1.09 6.85 -15.97
N THR A 465 0.16 7.54 -16.63
CA THR A 465 0.41 8.91 -17.13
C THR A 465 -0.03 9.97 -16.13
N ALA A 466 0.61 11.14 -16.11
CA ALA A 466 0.22 12.24 -15.22
C ALA A 466 -1.25 12.66 -15.38
N ALA A 467 -1.84 12.48 -16.56
CA ALA A 467 -3.26 12.79 -16.80
C ALA A 467 -4.22 11.90 -16.00
N ALA A 468 -3.75 10.76 -15.52
CA ALA A 468 -4.51 9.82 -14.70
C ALA A 468 -4.51 10.15 -13.18
N HIS A 469 -3.88 11.26 -12.77
CA HIS A 469 -3.69 11.62 -11.37
C HIS A 469 -3.97 13.10 -11.11
N ASN A 470 -4.13 13.46 -9.83
CA ASN A 470 -4.30 14.86 -9.40
C ASN A 470 -2.94 15.58 -9.35
N THR A 471 -2.25 15.69 -10.48
CA THR A 471 -0.90 16.23 -10.60
C THR A 471 -0.81 17.26 -11.72
N LEU A 472 0.40 17.65 -12.13
CA LEU A 472 0.57 18.51 -13.29
C LEU A 472 1.76 18.10 -14.19
N THR A 473 1.74 18.61 -15.39
CA THR A 473 2.84 18.47 -16.37
C THR A 473 3.34 19.84 -16.85
N PHE A 474 4.60 19.89 -17.28
CA PHE A 474 5.19 21.05 -17.94
C PHE A 474 5.76 20.64 -19.30
N ASP A 475 5.34 21.30 -20.38
CA ASP A 475 5.63 20.92 -21.78
C ASP A 475 5.31 19.45 -22.08
N GLY A 476 4.18 18.95 -21.56
CA GLY A 476 3.75 17.56 -21.72
C GLY A 476 4.60 16.52 -21.00
N ARG A 477 5.53 16.94 -20.13
CA ARG A 477 6.37 16.06 -19.33
C ARG A 477 5.88 15.99 -17.89
N PRO A 478 5.85 14.80 -17.26
CA PRO A 478 5.62 14.68 -15.83
C PRO A 478 6.81 15.25 -15.04
N ALA A 479 6.64 15.46 -13.76
CA ALA A 479 7.74 15.78 -12.86
C ALA A 479 8.76 14.64 -12.79
N ASP A 480 10.01 15.00 -12.54
CA ASP A 480 11.11 14.04 -12.51
C ASP A 480 10.94 13.05 -11.35
N LYS A 481 11.35 11.82 -11.62
CA LYS A 481 11.49 10.76 -10.61
C LYS A 481 12.97 10.61 -10.26
N ASP A 482 13.27 10.52 -8.97
CA ASP A 482 14.63 10.30 -8.48
C ASP A 482 14.79 8.84 -8.00
N PRO A 483 15.60 8.03 -8.67
CA PRO A 483 15.82 6.66 -8.24
C PRO A 483 16.59 6.55 -6.92
N THR A 484 17.27 7.63 -6.51
CA THR A 484 18.14 7.63 -5.32
C THR A 484 17.49 8.27 -4.11
N ASN A 485 16.58 9.24 -4.32
CA ASN A 485 15.89 9.96 -3.25
C ASN A 485 14.40 10.10 -3.57
N ALA A 486 13.62 9.22 -3.01
CA ALA A 486 12.18 9.17 -3.21
C ALA A 486 11.40 10.25 -2.45
N THR A 487 12.04 11.02 -1.57
CA THR A 487 11.38 12.00 -0.72
C THR A 487 11.49 13.40 -1.33
N PRO A 488 10.38 14.04 -1.70
CA PRO A 488 10.42 15.41 -2.21
C PRO A 488 10.85 16.39 -1.11
N PRO A 489 11.56 17.47 -1.46
CA PRO A 489 11.85 18.53 -0.52
C PRO A 489 10.58 19.14 0.05
N VAL A 490 10.55 19.36 1.36
CA VAL A 490 9.48 20.05 2.08
C VAL A 490 9.96 21.47 2.39
N SER A 491 9.23 22.48 1.90
CA SER A 491 9.57 23.88 2.09
C SER A 491 9.03 24.41 3.42
N PHE A 492 7.82 24.03 3.76
CA PHE A 492 7.21 24.34 5.05
C PHE A 492 6.17 23.32 5.48
N ARG A 493 5.85 23.39 6.78
CA ARG A 493 4.71 22.71 7.41
C ARG A 493 4.08 23.69 8.40
N VAL A 494 2.75 23.76 8.41
CA VAL A 494 1.96 24.51 9.38
C VAL A 494 0.94 23.61 10.06
N GLU A 495 0.92 23.65 11.38
CA GLU A 495 -0.05 22.95 12.23
C GLU A 495 -0.56 23.90 13.29
N GLN A 496 -1.69 24.53 13.02
CA GLN A 496 -2.40 25.40 13.94
C GLN A 496 -3.85 24.94 14.08
N PRO A 497 -4.54 25.16 15.19
CA PRO A 497 -5.96 24.87 15.28
C PRO A 497 -6.74 25.56 14.16
N GLY A 498 -7.33 24.76 13.25
CA GLY A 498 -8.08 25.27 12.09
C GLY A 498 -7.24 25.71 10.88
N LEU A 499 -5.93 25.44 10.87
CA LEU A 499 -5.07 25.62 9.70
C LEU A 499 -3.92 24.61 9.71
N VAL A 500 -3.99 23.62 8.84
CA VAL A 500 -2.94 22.63 8.66
C VAL A 500 -2.52 22.62 7.19
N GLY A 501 -1.23 22.49 6.91
CA GLY A 501 -0.75 22.43 5.53
C GLY A 501 0.71 22.11 5.41
N GLU A 502 1.12 21.72 4.21
CA GLU A 502 2.48 21.41 3.85
C GLU A 502 2.75 21.77 2.39
N GLU A 503 3.95 22.25 2.09
CA GLU A 503 4.45 22.42 0.73
C GLU A 503 5.57 21.44 0.44
N LYS A 504 5.48 20.79 -0.71
CA LYS A 504 6.50 19.92 -1.30
C LYS A 504 6.90 20.43 -2.67
N SER A 505 8.11 20.06 -3.12
CA SER A 505 8.69 20.51 -4.38
C SER A 505 9.06 19.35 -5.27
N ALA A 506 8.97 19.57 -6.58
CA ALA A 506 9.42 18.68 -7.64
C ALA A 506 10.08 19.48 -8.77
N THR A 507 10.66 18.81 -9.77
CA THR A 507 11.28 19.46 -10.93
C THR A 507 10.81 18.83 -12.24
N PHE A 508 10.89 19.62 -13.32
CA PHE A 508 10.73 19.16 -14.70
C PHE A 508 12.09 19.25 -15.41
N GLY A 509 13.09 18.57 -14.89
CA GLY A 509 14.47 18.68 -15.30
C GLY A 509 15.01 20.11 -15.15
N PRO A 510 15.84 20.56 -16.09
CA PRO A 510 16.36 21.93 -16.08
C PRO A 510 15.32 22.98 -16.48
N LYS A 511 14.08 22.59 -16.89
CA LYS A 511 13.10 23.49 -17.49
C LYS A 511 12.31 24.29 -16.47
N ALA A 512 11.91 23.67 -15.36
CA ALA A 512 11.10 24.33 -14.35
C ALA A 512 11.23 23.65 -12.98
N ALA A 513 11.03 24.42 -11.91
CA ALA A 513 10.73 23.91 -10.58
C ALA A 513 9.21 24.02 -10.33
N TRP A 514 8.69 23.12 -9.51
CA TRP A 514 7.29 23.09 -9.13
C TRP A 514 7.16 22.94 -7.62
N HIS A 515 6.32 23.79 -7.02
CA HIS A 515 5.99 23.79 -5.61
C HIS A 515 4.48 23.62 -5.47
N ARG A 516 4.05 22.61 -4.74
CA ARG A 516 2.65 22.40 -4.40
C ARG A 516 2.45 22.48 -2.89
N ALA A 517 1.61 23.40 -2.47
CA ALA A 517 1.14 23.48 -1.10
C ALA A 517 -0.32 23.02 -1.01
N ILE A 518 -0.64 22.22 0.01
CA ILE A 518 -2.02 21.84 0.31
C ILE A 518 -2.34 22.33 1.73
N PHE A 519 -3.40 23.10 1.84
CA PHE A 519 -3.92 23.60 3.12
C PHE A 519 -5.28 22.98 3.40
N TRP A 520 -5.49 22.56 4.63
CA TRP A 520 -6.79 22.22 5.18
C TRP A 520 -7.21 23.31 6.17
N ILE A 521 -8.33 23.97 5.88
CA ILE A 521 -8.73 25.22 6.53
C ILE A 521 -10.06 25.03 7.25
N ALA A 522 -10.13 25.51 8.49
CA ALA A 522 -11.29 25.48 9.37
C ALA A 522 -11.87 24.07 9.64
N GLY A 523 -11.14 22.99 9.32
CA GLY A 523 -11.71 21.65 9.32
C GLY A 523 -12.74 21.39 8.22
N ASP A 524 -12.85 22.29 7.24
CA ASP A 524 -14.01 22.42 6.37
C ASP A 524 -13.69 22.26 4.88
N PHE A 525 -12.65 22.93 4.38
CA PHE A 525 -12.27 22.91 2.95
C PHE A 525 -10.75 22.85 2.76
N PHE A 526 -10.34 22.44 1.55
CA PHE A 526 -8.94 22.34 1.18
C PHE A 526 -8.60 23.35 0.09
N VAL A 527 -7.36 23.83 0.10
CA VAL A 527 -6.83 24.69 -0.95
C VAL A 527 -5.49 24.12 -1.42
N VAL A 528 -5.40 23.82 -2.71
CA VAL A 528 -4.16 23.43 -3.40
C VAL A 528 -3.61 24.69 -4.05
N VAL A 529 -2.34 24.98 -3.81
CA VAL A 529 -1.60 26.09 -4.39
C VAL A 529 -0.47 25.53 -5.22
N ASP A 530 -0.51 25.72 -6.52
CA ASP A 530 0.54 25.33 -7.45
C ASP A 530 1.34 26.54 -7.90
N ARG A 531 2.64 26.52 -7.69
CA ARG A 531 3.60 27.50 -8.17
C ARG A 531 4.63 26.79 -9.05
N VAL A 532 4.69 27.15 -10.32
CA VAL A 532 5.73 26.68 -11.24
C VAL A 532 6.68 27.82 -11.54
N GLU A 533 7.97 27.57 -11.43
CA GLU A 533 9.04 28.52 -11.71
C GLU A 533 9.76 28.11 -13.01
N PRO A 534 9.26 28.54 -14.16
CA PRO A 534 9.84 28.15 -15.43
C PRO A 534 11.15 28.90 -15.68
N LYS A 535 12.17 28.18 -16.13
CA LYS A 535 13.43 28.77 -16.63
C LYS A 535 13.37 29.08 -18.12
N GLN A 536 12.32 28.63 -18.80
CA GLN A 536 11.99 28.89 -20.20
C GLN A 536 10.47 28.86 -20.37
N PRO A 537 9.90 29.55 -21.38
CA PRO A 537 8.49 29.46 -21.70
C PRO A 537 8.06 28.02 -21.94
N GLY A 538 6.89 27.65 -21.46
CA GLY A 538 6.33 26.31 -21.61
C GLY A 538 4.86 26.24 -21.20
N GLU A 539 4.16 25.20 -21.65
CA GLU A 539 2.77 24.95 -21.32
C GLU A 539 2.67 24.14 -20.00
N THR A 540 1.83 24.60 -19.09
CA THR A 540 1.48 23.85 -17.89
C THR A 540 0.09 23.24 -18.03
N LYS A 541 -0.07 21.97 -17.66
CA LYS A 541 -1.37 21.31 -17.50
C LYS A 541 -1.50 20.77 -16.10
N ALA A 542 -2.61 21.09 -15.44
CA ALA A 542 -2.99 20.51 -14.16
C ALA A 542 -4.26 19.67 -14.32
N TYR A 543 -4.31 18.56 -13.62
CA TYR A 543 -5.41 17.61 -13.69
C TYR A 543 -6.12 17.53 -12.33
N LEU A 544 -7.45 17.55 -12.34
CA LEU A 544 -8.29 17.41 -11.15
C LEU A 544 -9.36 16.36 -11.40
N HIS A 545 -9.24 15.26 -10.67
CA HIS A 545 -10.13 14.11 -10.74
C HIS A 545 -11.20 14.21 -9.66
N GLY A 546 -12.46 14.07 -10.04
CA GLY A 546 -13.59 14.06 -9.13
C GLY A 546 -14.12 12.65 -8.84
N GLY A 547 -13.34 11.59 -9.03
CA GLY A 547 -13.80 10.23 -8.84
C GLY A 547 -15.03 9.89 -9.68
N ARG A 548 -15.92 9.03 -9.20
CA ARG A 548 -17.12 8.56 -9.91
C ARG A 548 -18.31 9.53 -9.89
N GLY A 549 -18.09 10.77 -9.49
CA GLY A 549 -19.15 11.77 -9.48
C GLY A 549 -19.53 12.25 -10.89
N THR A 550 -20.79 12.64 -11.07
CA THR A 550 -21.24 13.34 -12.29
C THR A 550 -20.87 14.80 -12.20
N LEU A 551 -20.12 15.32 -13.16
CA LEU A 551 -19.66 16.69 -13.20
C LEU A 551 -20.69 17.64 -13.81
N THR A 552 -20.91 18.78 -13.16
CA THR A 552 -21.68 19.92 -13.68
C THR A 552 -20.96 21.22 -13.41
N THR A 553 -21.28 22.25 -14.22
CA THR A 553 -20.70 23.60 -14.11
C THR A 553 -21.76 24.61 -13.73
N ASP A 554 -21.47 25.42 -12.69
CA ASP A 554 -22.30 26.53 -12.25
C ASP A 554 -21.44 27.79 -12.14
N GLY A 555 -21.39 28.59 -13.17
CA GLY A 555 -20.48 29.76 -13.26
C GLY A 555 -19.01 29.35 -13.08
N PRO A 556 -18.30 29.90 -12.09
CA PRO A 556 -16.92 29.54 -11.81
C PRO A 556 -16.79 28.20 -11.03
N ARG A 557 -17.89 27.66 -10.53
CA ARG A 557 -17.94 26.48 -9.67
C ARG A 557 -18.07 25.22 -10.51
N ARG A 558 -17.31 24.19 -10.20
CA ARG A 558 -17.41 22.82 -10.70
C ARG A 558 -17.99 21.96 -9.60
N ILE A 559 -18.94 21.10 -9.91
CA ILE A 559 -19.67 20.30 -8.93
C ILE A 559 -19.65 18.85 -9.37
N TRP A 560 -19.00 17.98 -8.61
CA TRP A 560 -19.20 16.53 -8.74
C TRP A 560 -20.31 16.10 -7.78
N THR A 561 -21.30 15.42 -8.31
CA THR A 561 -22.40 14.84 -7.54
C THR A 561 -22.25 13.34 -7.52
N TYR A 562 -22.13 12.77 -6.34
CA TYR A 562 -21.99 11.34 -6.09
C TYR A 562 -23.33 10.76 -5.69
N SER A 563 -23.71 9.65 -6.30
CA SER A 563 -24.82 8.80 -5.84
C SER A 563 -24.30 7.87 -4.75
N ALA A 564 -25.17 7.46 -3.84
CA ALA A 564 -24.81 6.43 -2.88
C ALA A 564 -24.49 5.11 -3.60
N ASP A 565 -23.36 4.53 -3.29
CA ASP A 565 -22.88 3.27 -3.82
C ASP A 565 -22.12 2.46 -2.75
N ARG A 566 -21.45 1.37 -3.14
CA ARG A 566 -20.66 0.55 -2.22
C ARG A 566 -19.40 1.23 -1.65
N TYR A 567 -19.04 2.40 -2.15
CA TYR A 567 -17.87 3.18 -1.71
C TYR A 567 -18.24 4.39 -0.87
N GLY A 568 -19.52 4.66 -0.69
CA GLY A 568 -19.97 5.73 0.18
C GLY A 568 -21.40 6.23 -0.07
N PRO A 569 -21.88 7.13 0.79
CA PRO A 569 -23.17 7.77 0.68
C PRO A 569 -23.21 8.82 -0.43
N ALA A 570 -24.40 9.32 -0.76
CA ALA A 570 -24.56 10.45 -1.65
C ALA A 570 -23.91 11.71 -1.05
N ALA A 571 -23.14 12.42 -1.87
CA ALA A 571 -22.40 13.61 -1.47
C ALA A 571 -22.11 14.54 -2.65
N LYS A 572 -21.52 15.69 -2.40
CA LYS A 572 -21.05 16.63 -3.43
C LYS A 572 -19.63 17.13 -3.13
N LEU A 573 -18.85 17.30 -4.18
CA LEU A 573 -17.60 18.04 -4.15
C LEU A 573 -17.76 19.32 -4.98
N HIS A 574 -17.59 20.48 -4.36
CA HIS A 574 -17.56 21.75 -5.04
C HIS A 574 -16.11 22.21 -5.19
N ALA A 575 -15.73 22.62 -6.41
CA ALA A 575 -14.40 23.12 -6.71
C ALA A 575 -14.44 24.48 -7.41
N TRP A 576 -13.48 25.33 -7.05
CA TRP A 576 -13.19 26.58 -7.75
C TRP A 576 -11.73 26.58 -8.19
N ILE A 577 -11.48 26.95 -9.43
CA ILE A 577 -10.14 27.03 -9.99
C ILE A 577 -9.84 28.47 -10.33
N ALA A 578 -8.84 29.05 -9.69
CA ALA A 578 -8.29 30.34 -10.01
C ALA A 578 -6.93 30.15 -10.69
N ALA A 579 -6.97 30.01 -12.01
CA ALA A 579 -5.82 29.86 -12.89
C ALA A 579 -5.89 30.98 -13.96
N PRO A 580 -5.20 32.11 -13.73
CA PRO A 580 -5.24 33.23 -14.66
C PRO A 580 -4.82 32.82 -16.08
N GLU A 581 -5.59 33.27 -17.09
CA GLU A 581 -5.33 32.98 -18.49
C GLU A 581 -5.32 31.51 -18.94
N ALA A 582 -5.69 30.60 -18.04
CA ALA A 582 -5.79 29.20 -18.35
C ALA A 582 -7.18 28.81 -18.86
N LEU A 583 -7.21 27.79 -19.73
CA LEU A 583 -8.41 27.13 -20.20
C LEU A 583 -8.69 25.91 -19.34
N VAL A 584 -9.89 25.83 -18.78
CA VAL A 584 -10.36 24.66 -18.02
C VAL A 584 -11.32 23.85 -18.92
N THR A 585 -10.96 22.63 -19.23
CA THR A 585 -11.73 21.71 -20.09
C THR A 585 -12.11 20.46 -19.34
N GLU A 586 -13.32 19.95 -19.60
CA GLU A 586 -13.76 18.65 -19.12
C GLU A 586 -13.23 17.54 -20.05
N LYS A 587 -12.74 16.49 -19.43
CA LYS A 587 -12.21 15.29 -20.08
C LYS A 587 -12.84 14.05 -19.46
N SER A 588 -12.60 12.89 -20.05
CA SER A 588 -12.98 11.59 -19.50
C SER A 588 -11.78 10.67 -19.42
N GLY A 589 -11.63 10.02 -18.28
CA GLY A 589 -10.63 8.99 -18.02
C GLY A 589 -11.29 7.69 -17.56
N GLU A 590 -10.49 6.73 -17.16
CA GLU A 590 -10.92 5.49 -16.52
C GLU A 590 -10.25 5.34 -15.15
N LEU A 591 -11.01 4.88 -14.16
CA LEU A 591 -10.47 4.56 -12.84
C LEU A 591 -10.93 3.19 -12.36
N THR A 592 -10.19 2.63 -11.41
CA THR A 592 -10.56 1.44 -10.68
C THR A 592 -10.32 1.60 -9.19
N TYR A 593 -11.27 1.18 -8.38
CA TYR A 593 -11.11 1.10 -6.94
C TYR A 593 -10.70 -0.29 -6.48
N ILE A 594 -11.34 -1.31 -7.05
CA ILE A 594 -11.02 -2.72 -6.81
C ILE A 594 -10.89 -3.46 -8.14
N LYS A 595 -10.18 -4.56 -8.16
CA LYS A 595 -10.00 -5.36 -9.38
C LYS A 595 -11.34 -5.78 -9.99
N GLY A 596 -11.51 -5.51 -11.27
CA GLY A 596 -12.75 -5.82 -11.98
C GLY A 596 -13.79 -4.70 -11.99
N ASP A 597 -13.62 -3.65 -11.21
CA ASP A 597 -14.53 -2.52 -11.11
C ASP A 597 -13.96 -1.27 -11.82
N TYR A 598 -13.86 -1.35 -13.13
CA TYR A 598 -13.36 -0.27 -14.00
C TYR A 598 -14.52 0.59 -14.45
N ALA A 599 -14.39 1.92 -14.32
CA ALA A 599 -15.45 2.85 -14.70
C ALA A 599 -14.88 4.13 -15.35
N PRO A 600 -15.56 4.68 -16.35
CA PRO A 600 -15.26 6.01 -16.84
C PRO A 600 -15.60 7.06 -15.78
N PHE A 601 -14.86 8.16 -15.76
CA PHE A 601 -15.13 9.29 -14.88
C PHE A 601 -14.73 10.62 -15.54
N PRO A 602 -15.42 11.74 -15.18
CA PRO A 602 -15.07 13.07 -15.66
C PRO A 602 -13.93 13.68 -14.82
N TYR A 603 -12.97 14.32 -15.49
CA TYR A 603 -11.95 15.11 -14.83
C TYR A 603 -11.76 16.47 -15.52
N LEU A 604 -11.09 17.39 -14.86
CA LEU A 604 -10.76 18.71 -15.40
C LEU A 604 -9.29 18.77 -15.78
N GLU A 605 -9.01 19.25 -16.99
CA GLU A 605 -7.69 19.65 -17.44
C GLU A 605 -7.64 21.17 -17.48
N THR A 606 -6.75 21.78 -16.71
CA THR A 606 -6.46 23.21 -16.72
C THR A 606 -5.17 23.42 -17.50
N THR A 607 -5.26 24.11 -18.65
CA THR A 607 -4.12 24.32 -19.56
C THR A 607 -3.83 25.81 -19.69
N GLY A 608 -2.58 26.20 -19.50
CA GLY A 608 -2.16 27.59 -19.66
C GLY A 608 -0.68 27.74 -20.00
N ALA A 609 -0.35 28.83 -20.73
CA ALA A 609 1.03 29.28 -20.82
C ALA A 609 1.48 29.69 -19.41
N HIS A 610 2.66 29.23 -19.01
CA HIS A 610 3.09 29.45 -17.65
C HIS A 610 3.86 30.78 -17.55
N PHE A 611 3.22 31.72 -16.85
CA PHE A 611 3.81 33.01 -16.50
C PHE A 611 3.83 33.05 -14.98
N PHE A 612 4.82 32.74 -14.27
CA PHE A 612 5.05 32.96 -12.83
C PHE A 612 3.81 33.21 -11.91
N THR A 613 2.57 33.02 -12.40
CA THR A 613 1.34 33.26 -11.66
C THR A 613 0.86 31.98 -11.04
N PRO A 614 0.74 31.90 -9.71
CA PRO A 614 0.25 30.69 -9.02
C PRO A 614 -1.16 30.31 -9.45
N TRP A 615 -1.45 29.02 -9.49
CA TRP A 615 -2.79 28.47 -9.65
C TRP A 615 -3.32 27.99 -8.30
N LEU A 616 -4.57 28.32 -8.01
CA LEU A 616 -5.25 27.93 -6.80
C LEU A 616 -6.47 27.07 -7.14
N THR A 617 -6.59 25.94 -6.46
CA THR A 617 -7.79 25.09 -6.50
C THR A 617 -8.37 24.96 -5.10
N LEU A 618 -9.62 25.39 -4.91
CA LEU A 618 -10.35 25.20 -3.66
C LEU A 618 -11.30 24.01 -3.81
N LEU A 619 -11.27 23.11 -2.84
CA LEU A 619 -12.10 21.91 -2.76
C LEU A 619 -12.96 21.97 -1.51
N LYS A 620 -14.28 22.00 -1.67
CA LYS A 620 -15.27 22.04 -0.60
C LYS A 620 -16.19 20.84 -0.68
N PRO A 621 -15.94 19.79 0.12
CA PRO A 621 -16.86 18.66 0.28
C PRO A 621 -18.13 19.08 1.01
N ALA A 622 -19.25 18.46 0.67
CA ALA A 622 -20.52 18.64 1.34
C ALA A 622 -21.43 17.41 1.21
N ALA A 623 -22.22 17.13 2.21
CA ALA A 623 -23.27 16.09 2.13
C ALA A 623 -24.41 16.46 1.18
N GLY A 624 -24.61 17.75 0.88
CA GLY A 624 -25.66 18.28 0.01
C GLY A 624 -25.32 19.62 -0.59
N GLU A 625 -26.31 20.50 -0.74
CA GLU A 625 -26.09 21.87 -1.22
C GLU A 625 -25.34 22.73 -0.20
N LEU A 626 -24.50 23.61 -0.71
CA LEU A 626 -23.76 24.56 0.15
C LEU A 626 -24.71 25.62 0.70
N GLN A 627 -24.60 25.84 2.01
CA GLN A 627 -25.26 26.94 2.70
C GLN A 627 -24.20 27.86 3.29
N ASP A 628 -24.40 29.17 3.16
CA ASP A 628 -23.52 30.21 3.73
C ASP A 628 -22.03 30.06 3.38
N PHE A 629 -21.76 29.57 2.17
CA PHE A 629 -20.40 29.39 1.65
C PHE A 629 -20.25 30.08 0.29
N THR A 630 -19.37 31.07 0.22
CA THR A 630 -19.10 31.81 -1.01
C THR A 630 -17.61 31.91 -1.26
N VAL A 631 -17.22 31.83 -2.53
CA VAL A 631 -15.85 31.97 -2.99
C VAL A 631 -15.78 33.06 -4.06
N ARG A 632 -14.92 34.03 -3.85
CA ARG A 632 -14.56 35.03 -4.83
C ARG A 632 -13.08 34.83 -5.21
N SER A 633 -12.81 34.63 -6.48
CA SER A 633 -11.44 34.60 -7.00
C SER A 633 -11.01 36.02 -7.33
N GLU A 634 -9.83 36.39 -6.90
CA GLU A 634 -9.21 37.67 -7.22
C GLU A 634 -7.97 37.40 -8.09
N LYS A 635 -7.83 38.22 -9.14
CA LYS A 635 -6.66 38.31 -9.99
C LYS A 635 -6.15 39.72 -9.88
N ALA A 636 -5.00 39.93 -9.31
CA ALA A 636 -4.41 41.24 -9.35
C ALA A 636 -3.45 41.39 -10.53
N ALA A 637 -3.36 42.58 -11.04
CA ALA A 637 -2.51 42.93 -12.16
C ALA A 637 -1.00 42.64 -11.96
N ASN A 638 -0.60 42.26 -10.76
CA ASN A 638 0.78 42.09 -10.32
C ASN A 638 1.16 40.64 -9.98
N GLN A 639 0.65 39.67 -10.76
CA GLN A 639 1.14 38.28 -10.66
C GLN A 639 0.78 37.53 -9.36
N HIS A 640 -0.30 37.85 -8.71
CA HIS A 640 -0.83 37.02 -7.64
C HIS A 640 -2.27 36.55 -7.92
N THR A 641 -2.60 35.40 -7.36
CA THR A 641 -3.92 34.78 -7.40
C THR A 641 -4.42 34.59 -6.00
N ALA A 642 -5.70 34.84 -5.78
CA ALA A 642 -6.28 34.69 -4.44
C ALA A 642 -7.70 34.16 -4.47
N PHE A 643 -8.09 33.54 -3.36
CA PHE A 643 -9.47 33.29 -2.96
C PHE A 643 -9.83 34.12 -1.73
N VAL A 644 -10.99 34.75 -1.77
CA VAL A 644 -11.69 35.30 -0.62
C VAL A 644 -12.88 34.38 -0.33
N VAL A 645 -12.82 33.65 0.77
CA VAL A 645 -13.80 32.63 1.14
C VAL A 645 -14.60 33.17 2.33
N ARG A 646 -15.93 33.08 2.26
CA ARG A 646 -16.82 33.26 3.42
C ARG A 646 -17.49 31.95 3.73
N SER A 647 -17.35 31.46 4.94
CA SER A 647 -18.00 30.28 5.49
C SER A 647 -18.72 30.65 6.75
N GLY A 648 -20.07 30.77 6.70
CA GLY A 648 -20.86 31.33 7.73
C GLY A 648 -20.42 32.77 8.04
N GLN A 649 -20.02 33.02 9.29
CA GLN A 649 -19.57 34.33 9.76
C GLN A 649 -18.07 34.59 9.59
N GLU A 650 -17.31 33.60 9.14
CA GLU A 650 -15.86 33.68 8.99
C GLU A 650 -15.46 34.14 7.59
N LYS A 651 -14.32 34.81 7.52
CA LYS A 651 -13.69 35.23 6.28
C LYS A 651 -12.25 34.69 6.23
N THR A 652 -11.92 33.98 5.16
CA THR A 652 -10.56 33.50 4.90
C THR A 652 -10.06 34.10 3.60
N VAL A 653 -8.86 34.64 3.63
CA VAL A 653 -8.12 35.09 2.44
C VAL A 653 -6.94 34.16 2.25
N ILE A 654 -6.83 33.57 1.08
CA ILE A 654 -5.69 32.79 0.65
C ILE A 654 -5.16 33.46 -0.61
N ALA A 655 -3.92 33.91 -0.57
CA ALA A 655 -3.30 34.48 -1.77
C ALA A 655 -1.91 33.88 -1.97
N ALA A 656 -1.55 33.70 -3.23
CA ALA A 656 -0.21 33.27 -3.63
C ALA A 656 0.33 34.18 -4.73
N GLY A 657 1.59 34.52 -4.63
CA GLY A 657 2.30 35.38 -5.56
C GLY A 657 3.77 35.01 -5.64
N ASN A 658 4.52 35.73 -6.51
CA ASN A 658 5.95 35.54 -6.65
C ASN A 658 6.71 36.72 -6.04
N ARG A 659 6.56 36.92 -4.71
CA ARG A 659 7.17 38.05 -3.98
C ARG A 659 6.78 39.43 -4.51
N ALA A 660 5.68 39.52 -5.27
CA ALA A 660 5.07 40.78 -5.62
C ALA A 660 4.17 41.25 -4.48
N ALA A 661 4.05 42.59 -4.28
CA ALA A 661 3.19 43.13 -3.25
C ALA A 661 1.74 42.68 -3.45
N ILE A 662 1.18 42.05 -2.45
CA ILE A 662 -0.22 41.66 -2.35
C ILE A 662 -0.91 42.70 -1.49
N SER A 663 -1.96 43.36 -2.01
CA SER A 663 -2.86 44.23 -1.24
C SER A 663 -4.29 43.79 -1.51
N LEU A 664 -4.90 43.09 -0.52
CA LEU A 664 -6.20 42.46 -0.67
C LEU A 664 -6.91 42.32 0.69
N GLU A 665 -8.16 42.78 0.76
CA GLU A 665 -9.01 42.63 1.97
C GLU A 665 -8.33 43.07 3.26
N GLY A 666 -7.58 44.18 3.20
CA GLY A 666 -6.84 44.74 4.34
C GLY A 666 -5.53 43.98 4.67
N ILE A 667 -5.12 43.04 3.83
CA ILE A 667 -3.84 42.32 3.93
C ILE A 667 -2.85 42.98 2.96
N GLU A 668 -1.68 43.39 3.48
CA GLU A 668 -0.56 43.87 2.68
C GLU A 668 0.67 43.04 2.99
N THR A 669 1.30 42.44 1.97
CA THR A 669 2.46 41.56 2.13
C THR A 669 3.19 41.36 0.81
N ASP A 670 4.45 40.92 0.86
CA ASP A 670 5.23 40.41 -0.27
C ASP A 670 5.39 38.89 -0.21
N ALA A 671 4.54 38.19 0.54
CA ALA A 671 4.60 36.75 0.71
C ALA A 671 4.44 35.97 -0.60
N GLU A 672 5.11 34.84 -0.70
CA GLU A 672 4.82 33.85 -1.74
C GLU A 672 3.48 33.17 -1.50
N ILE A 673 3.14 32.90 -0.23
CA ILE A 673 1.81 32.41 0.17
C ILE A 673 1.40 33.13 1.46
N VAL A 674 0.17 33.60 1.50
CA VAL A 674 -0.46 34.14 2.72
C VAL A 674 -1.84 33.52 2.93
N VAL A 675 -2.11 33.14 4.17
CA VAL A 675 -3.43 32.70 4.63
C VAL A 675 -3.78 33.50 5.85
N VAL A 676 -4.94 34.20 5.83
CA VAL A 676 -5.48 34.95 7.00
C VAL A 676 -6.95 34.60 7.17
N ARG A 677 -7.29 34.05 8.32
CA ARG A 677 -8.66 33.70 8.71
C ARG A 677 -9.13 34.60 9.82
N ARG A 678 -10.34 35.16 9.69
CA ARG A 678 -10.94 36.08 10.63
C ARG A 678 -12.36 35.65 11.00
N ASP A 679 -12.79 35.99 12.22
CA ASP A 679 -14.18 35.85 12.65
C ASP A 679 -15.04 37.01 12.15
N ALA A 680 -16.34 37.03 12.55
CA ALA A 680 -17.31 38.08 12.21
C ALA A 680 -16.91 39.46 12.71
N THR A 681 -16.11 39.55 13.77
CA THR A 681 -15.65 40.82 14.35
C THR A 681 -14.38 41.37 13.70
N GLY A 682 -13.78 40.60 12.79
CA GLY A 682 -12.51 40.93 12.15
C GLY A 682 -11.28 40.39 12.93
N LYS A 683 -11.48 39.74 14.08
CA LYS A 683 -10.38 39.15 14.85
C LYS A 683 -9.71 38.04 14.08
N ILE A 684 -8.39 38.06 14.02
CA ILE A 684 -7.59 37.02 13.38
C ILE A 684 -7.69 35.71 14.19
N LEU A 685 -8.18 34.65 13.55
CA LEU A 685 -8.23 33.28 14.08
C LEU A 685 -6.97 32.50 13.74
N ASN A 686 -6.51 32.61 12.49
CA ASN A 686 -5.27 32.03 12.00
C ASN A 686 -4.57 32.98 11.05
N GLN A 687 -3.27 32.91 11.03
CA GLN A 687 -2.42 33.53 10.00
C GLN A 687 -1.23 32.66 9.67
N PHE A 688 -0.86 32.66 8.41
CA PHE A 688 0.33 32.00 7.91
C PHE A 688 0.90 32.81 6.74
N VAL A 689 2.21 32.96 6.70
CA VAL A 689 2.93 33.54 5.57
C VAL A 689 4.17 32.71 5.28
N HIS A 690 4.45 32.56 3.99
CA HIS A 690 5.65 31.88 3.52
C HIS A 690 6.48 32.87 2.69
N HIS A 691 7.77 32.96 3.00
CA HIS A 691 8.74 33.87 2.36
C HIS A 691 8.27 35.32 2.24
N ALA A 692 7.88 35.94 3.38
CA ALA A 692 7.51 37.35 3.45
C ALA A 692 8.58 38.17 4.17
N THR A 693 8.79 39.43 3.73
CA THR A 693 9.57 40.41 4.48
C THR A 693 8.69 41.26 5.39
N TYR A 694 7.38 41.40 5.05
CA TYR A 694 6.41 42.08 5.88
C TYR A 694 5.01 41.47 5.76
N LEU A 695 4.23 41.62 6.79
CA LEU A 695 2.79 41.37 6.78
C LEU A 695 2.10 42.44 7.58
N ARG A 696 1.13 43.15 6.97
CA ARG A 696 0.19 44.04 7.64
C ARG A 696 -1.23 43.53 7.46
N VAL A 697 -2.02 43.64 8.49
CA VAL A 697 -3.43 43.28 8.46
C VAL A 697 -4.20 44.47 9.04
N ASP A 698 -5.09 45.07 8.23
CA ASP A 698 -5.87 46.29 8.55
C ASP A 698 -4.96 47.45 9.03
N GLY A 699 -3.82 47.62 8.36
CA GLY A 699 -2.80 48.62 8.66
C GLY A 699 -1.88 48.31 9.86
N HIS A 700 -2.15 47.25 10.61
CA HIS A 700 -1.32 46.83 11.74
C HIS A 700 -0.22 45.87 11.29
N ALA A 701 1.03 46.15 11.63
CA ALA A 701 2.14 45.25 11.35
C ALA A 701 2.02 43.96 12.20
N ILE A 702 2.07 42.82 11.52
CA ILE A 702 2.09 41.48 12.13
C ILE A 702 3.51 40.93 12.07
N LEU A 703 4.18 41.12 10.91
CA LEU A 703 5.61 40.97 10.74
C LEU A 703 6.21 42.34 10.44
N PRO A 704 7.43 42.62 10.88
CA PRO A 704 8.06 43.92 10.76
C PRO A 704 8.13 44.46 9.36
#